data_a7d8f165d48bef846b8d47ffbfa2fa06
#
_entry.id   a7d8f165d48bef846b8d47ffbfa2fa06
#
_cell.length_a   1.000
_cell.length_b   1.000
_cell.length_c   1.000
_cell.angle_alpha   90.00
_cell.angle_beta   90.00
_cell.angle_gamma   90.00
#
_symmetry.space_group_name_H-M   'P 1'
#
loop_
_entity.id
_entity.type
_entity.pdbx_description
1 polymer ?
#
loop_
_entity_poly.entity_id
_entity_poly.type
_entity_poly.pdbx_seq_one_letter_code
_entity_poly.pdbx_strand_id
1 'polypeptide(L)'
;MHSVTAIVVAHDGSRWLRDTLRAVLAQTRPIDRGVGVDNGSRDGSGALLGEAFGKHSVVQMPRSSGFAEAVHEVVRRLPEAPGQTEWLWVIHDDCAPDPRALELLLHAADEYPETGILGPKLRDWLDRKLLLEVGVTVARSGRRETGLEAREYDQGQHDAEPRGVRDVLAVSTAGMLIRRDVWDELGGLDAKLPLFRDDLDFCWRARAAGHRVLAVTGAVAWHAEASSKRRRRIAASDDHPRRLARRYSLFVLMANLPFWTMLWSMARNTVGSLIRTVLFLVAKQPAHAVDELAAIGSVLVHPLRLHRARKARKRSRAGYALVKPMFSPPILAFRRAWEMVQNQLSGGGPMDSAGRHHAVQLPGAEEGDELLNDDDGFLRRTFASPGVRLFVLLTAVAIAAERDLLAGGTPGGFLGGGALVPVAGGASDLWAFYTGEWAPPYVAVLAALSTITFGKTWLAVSILLLGCVPLSGLSAYLATRSFVGYRPARVWLAATYALLPVATGVVASGRIGSAVVFILLPVYASLATKVLADTRKPARRAAWGLGLLLAVGTAFAPILYVFVAVLGLLAAVSFGGVRRGVGGNLLIALGTPLLLLGPWLATIVEDPVRILREAGLPMTSAPTLAPEALLTLNPGGPGAPPIWVTAGLLVVALGALLLRRHQFIVAVGWGVAIVGVLAATVVSRLSTWPGVPLAFAATGLLVSTALAAPRIAEFRQAGGFRRAGAFLVVLVAFATPVAAATLWIMNEAGGPLRRDVRSPLPAIAEANSKPGEGTLLIRTAETGLTYTVLHGRTPVIGESERAAYGSEFTDAVAGLASGRGGSDAAKLAAQGVAFVSVPGPVDPTIRRALDSDPAIARVTLTDRAGLWRMTGRVTPAPVPADGAWHRYWLYGQGALVVVVLILAAPGARPAEAETPEEIPAGRERVAV
;
A
#
# COMPACT_ATOMS: atom_id res chain seq x y z
N MET A 1 -30.18 47.56 -22.79
CA MET A 1 -28.81 48.03 -22.45
C MET A 1 -28.30 47.22 -21.25
N HIS A 2 -27.04 46.74 -21.32
CA HIS A 2 -26.41 46.02 -20.25
C HIS A 2 -25.52 46.91 -19.40
N SER A 3 -25.62 46.81 -18.10
CA SER A 3 -24.69 47.40 -17.14
C SER A 3 -23.86 46.27 -16.50
N VAL A 4 -22.55 46.36 -16.56
CA VAL A 4 -21.63 45.31 -16.08
C VAL A 4 -20.76 45.82 -14.95
N THR A 5 -20.86 45.20 -13.80
CA THR A 5 -19.96 45.41 -12.66
C THR A 5 -18.95 44.26 -12.59
N ALA A 6 -17.68 44.56 -12.83
CA ALA A 6 -16.60 43.60 -12.63
C ALA A 6 -16.20 43.53 -11.15
N ILE A 7 -16.17 42.32 -10.58
CA ILE A 7 -15.80 42.05 -9.19
C ILE A 7 -14.55 41.18 -9.18
N VAL A 8 -13.40 41.78 -8.82
CA VAL A 8 -12.11 41.04 -8.73
C VAL A 8 -11.77 40.78 -7.28
N VAL A 9 -11.69 39.48 -6.91
CA VAL A 9 -11.35 39.06 -5.54
C VAL A 9 -9.90 38.61 -5.50
N ALA A 10 -9.08 39.25 -4.65
CA ALA A 10 -7.66 38.97 -4.50
C ALA A 10 -7.35 38.41 -3.10
N HIS A 11 -6.43 37.38 -3.09
CA HIS A 11 -5.83 36.83 -1.88
C HIS A 11 -4.40 36.36 -2.14
N ASP A 12 -3.39 37.12 -1.77
CA ASP A 12 -1.97 36.88 -2.08
C ASP A 12 -1.74 36.52 -3.57
N GLY A 13 -2.32 37.36 -4.46
CA GLY A 13 -2.36 37.12 -5.90
C GLY A 13 -1.46 38.03 -6.72
N SER A 14 -0.58 38.84 -6.13
CA SER A 14 0.20 39.92 -6.80
C SER A 14 0.95 39.45 -8.05
N ARG A 15 1.35 38.18 -8.07
CA ARG A 15 2.04 37.52 -9.19
C ARG A 15 1.21 37.52 -10.50
N TRP A 16 -0.11 37.36 -10.39
CA TRP A 16 -1.04 37.24 -11.52
C TRP A 16 -1.94 38.45 -11.67
N LEU A 17 -2.26 39.10 -10.55
CA LEU A 17 -3.28 40.12 -10.44
C LEU A 17 -3.05 41.32 -11.38
N ARG A 18 -1.79 41.71 -11.60
CA ARG A 18 -1.48 42.84 -12.51
C ARG A 18 -1.93 42.54 -13.95
N ASP A 19 -1.69 41.33 -14.44
CA ASP A 19 -2.11 40.92 -15.78
C ASP A 19 -3.62 40.70 -15.86
N THR A 20 -4.23 40.17 -14.80
CA THR A 20 -5.69 40.06 -14.66
C THR A 20 -6.36 41.44 -14.74
N LEU A 21 -5.90 42.39 -13.96
CA LEU A 21 -6.48 43.77 -13.96
C LEU A 21 -6.32 44.44 -15.31
N ARG A 22 -5.13 44.31 -15.94
CA ARG A 22 -4.88 44.81 -17.31
C ARG A 22 -5.87 44.20 -18.31
N ALA A 23 -6.09 42.88 -18.25
CA ALA A 23 -7.02 42.18 -19.13
C ALA A 23 -8.48 42.62 -18.92
N VAL A 24 -8.89 42.85 -17.70
CA VAL A 24 -10.25 43.34 -17.36
C VAL A 24 -10.48 44.75 -17.86
N LEU A 25 -9.49 45.62 -17.73
CA LEU A 25 -9.60 47.04 -18.17
C LEU A 25 -9.45 47.22 -19.70
N ALA A 26 -8.82 46.25 -20.38
CA ALA A 26 -8.57 46.27 -21.83
C ALA A 26 -9.66 45.54 -22.64
N GLN A 27 -10.85 45.33 -22.09
CA GLN A 27 -11.97 44.71 -22.80
C GLN A 27 -12.50 45.60 -23.95
N THR A 28 -12.79 45.01 -25.13
CA THR A 28 -13.42 45.69 -26.28
C THR A 28 -14.80 46.28 -25.90
N ARG A 29 -15.56 45.59 -25.08
CA ARG A 29 -16.71 46.14 -24.35
C ARG A 29 -16.25 46.55 -22.94
N PRO A 30 -16.04 47.82 -22.64
CA PRO A 30 -15.59 48.26 -21.33
C PRO A 30 -16.58 47.88 -20.21
N ILE A 31 -16.05 47.60 -19.03
CA ILE A 31 -16.86 47.44 -17.81
C ILE A 31 -17.43 48.81 -17.42
N ASP A 32 -18.67 48.80 -16.89
CA ASP A 32 -19.30 50.05 -16.43
C ASP A 32 -18.84 50.43 -15.01
N ARG A 33 -18.49 49.42 -14.21
CA ARG A 33 -17.94 49.57 -12.86
C ARG A 33 -16.94 48.47 -12.52
N GLY A 34 -15.85 48.82 -11.88
CA GLY A 34 -14.86 47.88 -11.33
C GLY A 34 -14.80 47.95 -9.80
N VAL A 35 -14.89 46.84 -9.11
CA VAL A 35 -14.74 46.73 -7.66
C VAL A 35 -13.74 45.67 -7.31
N GLY A 36 -12.71 46.00 -6.51
CA GLY A 36 -11.75 45.08 -5.96
C GLY A 36 -12.13 44.58 -4.57
N VAL A 37 -11.87 43.36 -4.26
CA VAL A 37 -11.92 42.84 -2.88
C VAL A 37 -10.56 42.29 -2.51
N ASP A 38 -10.01 42.80 -1.42
CA ASP A 38 -8.75 42.27 -0.86
C ASP A 38 -9.03 41.47 0.40
N ASN A 39 -8.90 40.15 0.30
CA ASN A 39 -9.08 39.23 1.42
C ASN A 39 -7.81 39.18 2.31
N GLY A 40 -7.38 40.33 2.79
CA GLY A 40 -6.27 40.49 3.73
C GLY A 40 -4.93 40.02 3.16
N SER A 41 -4.61 40.37 1.91
CA SER A 41 -3.37 40.03 1.24
C SER A 41 -2.15 40.67 1.91
N ARG A 42 -0.99 40.01 1.83
CA ARG A 42 0.27 40.45 2.43
C ARG A 42 1.35 40.76 1.37
N ASP A 43 1.02 40.58 0.11
CA ASP A 43 1.93 40.64 -1.03
C ASP A 43 1.74 41.90 -1.91
N GLY A 44 0.97 42.86 -1.45
CA GLY A 44 0.69 44.11 -2.21
C GLY A 44 -0.51 44.02 -3.15
N SER A 45 -1.27 42.93 -3.19
CA SER A 45 -2.47 42.78 -4.03
C SER A 45 -3.50 43.90 -3.79
N GLY A 46 -3.74 44.31 -2.54
CA GLY A 46 -4.67 45.41 -2.22
C GLY A 46 -4.25 46.75 -2.86
N ALA A 47 -2.95 47.05 -2.93
CA ALA A 47 -2.44 48.25 -3.59
C ALA A 47 -2.71 48.22 -5.12
N LEU A 48 -2.49 47.08 -5.76
CA LEU A 48 -2.76 46.88 -7.20
C LEU A 48 -4.24 47.08 -7.53
N LEU A 49 -5.16 46.55 -6.68
CA LEU A 49 -6.60 46.79 -6.83
C LEU A 49 -6.94 48.28 -6.71
N GLY A 50 -6.32 48.98 -5.74
CA GLY A 50 -6.53 50.41 -5.53
C GLY A 50 -5.98 51.28 -6.69
N GLU A 51 -4.91 50.85 -7.34
CA GLU A 51 -4.36 51.48 -8.53
C GLU A 51 -5.28 51.31 -9.75
N ALA A 52 -5.88 50.13 -9.91
CA ALA A 52 -6.71 49.78 -11.07
C ALA A 52 -8.14 50.39 -10.99
N PHE A 53 -8.80 50.30 -9.84
CA PHE A 53 -10.21 50.69 -9.70
C PHE A 53 -10.43 51.93 -8.83
N GLY A 54 -9.38 52.49 -8.26
CA GLY A 54 -9.45 53.57 -7.27
C GLY A 54 -9.60 53.03 -5.85
N LYS A 55 -8.99 53.69 -4.87
CA LYS A 55 -8.96 53.27 -3.45
C LYS A 55 -10.34 53.09 -2.84
N HIS A 56 -11.33 53.93 -3.25
CA HIS A 56 -12.70 53.85 -2.75
C HIS A 56 -13.52 52.68 -3.30
N SER A 57 -13.07 52.08 -4.39
CA SER A 57 -13.68 50.88 -4.99
C SER A 57 -13.04 49.57 -4.53
N VAL A 58 -12.21 49.62 -3.47
CA VAL A 58 -11.60 48.41 -2.89
C VAL A 58 -12.21 48.11 -1.53
N VAL A 59 -12.79 46.91 -1.39
CA VAL A 59 -13.35 46.40 -0.14
C VAL A 59 -12.30 45.55 0.56
N GLN A 60 -11.97 45.92 1.79
CA GLN A 60 -11.06 45.14 2.63
C GLN A 60 -11.83 44.09 3.41
N MET A 61 -11.42 42.83 3.36
CA MET A 61 -12.02 41.71 4.07
C MET A 61 -10.98 41.01 4.97
N PRO A 62 -11.43 40.35 6.05
CA PRO A 62 -10.53 39.52 6.83
C PRO A 62 -9.89 38.42 5.99
N ARG A 63 -8.64 38.05 6.30
CA ARG A 63 -7.89 37.00 5.59
C ARG A 63 -8.57 35.62 5.62
N SER A 64 -9.41 35.36 6.63
CA SER A 64 -10.21 34.14 6.77
C SER A 64 -11.46 34.10 5.93
N SER A 65 -11.84 35.22 5.29
CA SER A 65 -13.06 35.31 4.47
C SER A 65 -12.95 34.44 3.24
N GLY A 66 -14.04 33.74 2.94
CA GLY A 66 -14.18 32.95 1.73
C GLY A 66 -14.48 33.79 0.50
N PHE A 67 -14.32 33.22 -0.68
CA PHE A 67 -14.61 33.85 -1.96
C PHE A 67 -16.09 34.31 -2.04
N ALA A 68 -17.03 33.44 -1.66
CA ALA A 68 -18.45 33.74 -1.64
C ALA A 68 -18.79 34.96 -0.73
N GLU A 69 -18.21 35.04 0.47
CA GLU A 69 -18.39 36.14 1.39
C GLU A 69 -17.89 37.47 0.80
N ALA A 70 -16.74 37.44 0.12
CA ALA A 70 -16.16 38.58 -0.55
C ALA A 70 -17.07 39.15 -1.64
N VAL A 71 -17.61 38.28 -2.50
CA VAL A 71 -18.56 38.71 -3.55
C VAL A 71 -19.87 39.21 -2.96
N HIS A 72 -20.41 38.56 -1.92
CA HIS A 72 -21.62 39.03 -1.23
C HIS A 72 -21.48 40.44 -0.66
N GLU A 73 -20.34 40.73 -0.03
CA GLU A 73 -20.10 42.04 0.58
C GLU A 73 -20.08 43.16 -0.46
N VAL A 74 -19.54 42.88 -1.66
CA VAL A 74 -19.59 43.81 -2.79
C VAL A 74 -21.01 44.02 -3.26
N VAL A 75 -21.72 42.90 -3.59
CA VAL A 75 -23.05 42.96 -4.19
C VAL A 75 -24.05 43.68 -3.27
N ARG A 76 -23.92 43.52 -1.95
CA ARG A 76 -24.74 44.22 -0.95
C ARG A 76 -24.55 45.74 -0.98
N ARG A 77 -23.35 46.19 -1.39
CA ARG A 77 -23.01 47.65 -1.45
C ARG A 77 -23.30 48.27 -2.80
N LEU A 78 -23.58 47.43 -3.83
CA LEU A 78 -23.88 47.97 -5.15
C LEU A 78 -25.25 48.61 -5.19
N PRO A 79 -25.39 49.83 -5.73
CA PRO A 79 -26.70 50.43 -6.03
C PRO A 79 -27.37 49.68 -7.16
N GLU A 80 -28.70 49.63 -7.16
CA GLU A 80 -29.50 49.15 -8.26
C GLU A 80 -29.49 50.15 -9.43
N ALA A 81 -29.45 49.68 -10.67
CA ALA A 81 -29.55 50.47 -11.88
C ALA A 81 -30.90 50.22 -12.58
N PRO A 82 -31.96 50.93 -12.20
CA PRO A 82 -33.29 50.69 -12.75
C PRO A 82 -33.32 50.94 -14.25
N GLY A 83 -33.98 50.05 -14.99
CA GLY A 83 -34.14 50.17 -16.45
C GLY A 83 -33.00 49.53 -17.30
N GLN A 84 -32.00 48.94 -16.69
CA GLN A 84 -30.94 48.19 -17.39
C GLN A 84 -30.87 46.74 -16.89
N THR A 85 -30.42 45.85 -17.74
CA THR A 85 -30.06 44.49 -17.32
C THR A 85 -28.69 44.49 -16.66
N GLU A 86 -28.67 44.36 -15.33
CA GLU A 86 -27.43 44.38 -14.57
C GLU A 86 -26.75 42.99 -14.59
N TRP A 87 -25.41 43.02 -14.78
CA TRP A 87 -24.55 41.85 -14.79
C TRP A 87 -23.41 42.00 -13.77
N LEU A 88 -23.19 40.94 -13.01
CA LEU A 88 -22.06 40.79 -12.11
C LEU A 88 -21.02 39.93 -12.80
N TRP A 89 -19.86 40.50 -13.17
CA TRP A 89 -18.76 39.74 -13.76
C TRP A 89 -17.75 39.40 -12.70
N VAL A 90 -17.77 38.14 -12.24
CA VAL A 90 -16.95 37.66 -11.12
C VAL A 90 -15.66 37.09 -11.65
N ILE A 91 -14.53 37.56 -11.13
CA ILE A 91 -13.17 37.23 -11.67
C ILE A 91 -12.24 36.90 -10.51
N HIS A 92 -11.44 35.87 -10.68
CA HIS A 92 -10.35 35.54 -9.75
C HIS A 92 -9.11 36.39 -10.04
N ASP A 93 -8.28 36.62 -9.03
CA ASP A 93 -7.00 37.38 -9.16
C ASP A 93 -5.96 36.71 -10.08
N ASP A 94 -6.17 35.45 -10.43
CA ASP A 94 -5.34 34.59 -11.29
C ASP A 94 -6.07 34.16 -12.58
N CYS A 95 -7.05 34.98 -13.04
CA CYS A 95 -7.80 34.76 -14.28
C CYS A 95 -7.75 36.00 -15.19
N ALA A 96 -7.12 35.89 -16.37
CA ALA A 96 -7.02 36.96 -17.36
C ALA A 96 -7.95 36.66 -18.55
N PRO A 97 -9.06 37.41 -18.73
CA PRO A 97 -9.94 37.28 -19.88
C PRO A 97 -9.29 37.80 -21.17
N ASP A 98 -9.66 37.17 -22.31
CA ASP A 98 -9.32 37.68 -23.65
C ASP A 98 -9.97 39.08 -23.83
N PRO A 99 -9.38 39.98 -24.61
CA PRO A 99 -9.96 41.31 -24.84
C PRO A 99 -11.39 41.33 -25.36
N ARG A 100 -11.87 40.31 -26.03
CA ARG A 100 -13.24 40.17 -26.54
C ARG A 100 -14.14 39.31 -25.66
N ALA A 101 -13.65 38.85 -24.51
CA ALA A 101 -14.39 37.89 -23.70
C ALA A 101 -15.74 38.44 -23.21
N LEU A 102 -15.76 39.64 -22.67
CA LEU A 102 -16.99 40.25 -22.17
C LEU A 102 -18.00 40.57 -23.29
N GLU A 103 -17.51 41.08 -24.44
CA GLU A 103 -18.33 41.32 -25.62
C GLU A 103 -19.05 40.06 -26.07
N LEU A 104 -18.35 38.93 -26.18
CA LEU A 104 -18.90 37.64 -26.61
C LEU A 104 -19.87 37.05 -25.58
N LEU A 105 -19.62 37.23 -24.28
CA LEU A 105 -20.52 36.79 -23.23
C LEU A 105 -21.84 37.60 -23.29
N LEU A 106 -21.78 38.91 -23.49
CA LEU A 106 -22.99 39.75 -23.58
C LEU A 106 -23.74 39.49 -24.89
N HIS A 107 -23.07 39.25 -25.99
CA HIS A 107 -23.70 38.86 -27.26
C HIS A 107 -24.48 37.52 -27.10
N ALA A 108 -23.91 36.54 -26.40
CA ALA A 108 -24.62 35.31 -26.08
C ALA A 108 -25.84 35.58 -25.13
N ALA A 109 -25.75 36.54 -24.21
CA ALA A 109 -26.86 36.93 -23.37
C ALA A 109 -28.01 37.56 -24.15
N ASP A 110 -27.72 38.34 -25.19
CA ASP A 110 -28.73 38.95 -26.08
C ASP A 110 -29.39 37.88 -26.95
N GLU A 111 -28.61 36.89 -27.42
CA GLU A 111 -29.12 35.81 -28.25
C GLU A 111 -29.97 34.80 -27.46
N TYR A 112 -29.68 34.62 -26.17
CA TYR A 112 -30.41 33.70 -25.28
C TYR A 112 -30.95 34.43 -24.02
N PRO A 113 -32.08 35.16 -24.10
CA PRO A 113 -32.58 35.99 -23.01
C PRO A 113 -32.92 35.25 -21.71
N GLU A 114 -33.22 33.94 -21.80
CA GLU A 114 -33.49 33.10 -20.63
C GLU A 114 -32.21 32.70 -19.86
N THR A 115 -31.06 33.14 -20.30
CA THR A 115 -29.79 32.85 -19.65
C THR A 115 -29.59 33.69 -18.39
N GLY A 116 -29.35 33.01 -17.30
CA GLY A 116 -29.01 33.65 -16.02
C GLY A 116 -27.51 33.72 -15.72
N ILE A 117 -26.73 32.80 -16.31
CA ILE A 117 -25.30 32.66 -16.03
C ILE A 117 -24.56 32.29 -17.31
N LEU A 118 -23.43 32.96 -17.57
CA LEU A 118 -22.52 32.67 -18.68
C LEU A 118 -21.10 32.51 -18.16
N GLY A 119 -20.29 31.71 -18.81
CA GLY A 119 -18.87 31.57 -18.51
C GLY A 119 -18.01 31.38 -19.73
N PRO A 120 -16.74 31.78 -19.68
CA PRO A 120 -15.80 31.62 -20.78
C PRO A 120 -15.26 30.19 -20.85
N LYS A 121 -14.65 29.86 -21.98
CA LYS A 121 -13.75 28.73 -22.14
C LYS A 121 -12.44 29.04 -21.40
N LEU A 122 -12.06 28.20 -20.42
CA LEU A 122 -10.84 28.40 -19.65
C LEU A 122 -9.67 27.62 -20.22
N ARG A 123 -8.54 28.30 -20.35
CA ARG A 123 -7.25 27.74 -20.75
C ARG A 123 -6.21 27.92 -19.66
N ASP A 124 -5.14 27.11 -19.69
CA ASP A 124 -4.06 27.23 -18.70
C ASP A 124 -3.27 28.54 -18.92
N TRP A 125 -2.85 29.13 -17.80
CA TRP A 125 -2.11 30.40 -17.80
C TRP A 125 -0.74 30.30 -18.48
N LEU A 126 -0.03 29.20 -18.26
CA LEU A 126 1.33 28.97 -18.78
C LEU A 126 1.29 28.37 -20.19
N ASP A 127 0.47 27.35 -20.37
CA ASP A 127 0.26 26.70 -21.67
C ASP A 127 -1.08 27.20 -22.27
N ARG A 128 -1.02 28.28 -22.98
CA ARG A 128 -2.20 29.03 -23.47
C ARG A 128 -3.12 28.25 -24.42
N LYS A 129 -2.68 27.12 -24.92
CA LYS A 129 -3.49 26.21 -25.76
C LYS A 129 -4.11 25.06 -24.97
N LEU A 130 -3.65 24.79 -23.75
CA LEU A 130 -4.15 23.70 -22.93
C LEU A 130 -5.54 24.07 -22.36
N LEU A 131 -6.55 23.25 -22.65
CA LEU A 131 -7.90 23.43 -22.13
C LEU A 131 -7.96 23.02 -20.64
N LEU A 132 -8.55 23.88 -19.82
CA LEU A 132 -8.89 23.59 -18.43
C LEU A 132 -10.36 23.24 -18.30
N GLU A 133 -11.24 23.99 -19.03
CA GLU A 133 -12.67 23.87 -18.88
C GLU A 133 -13.43 24.47 -20.07
N VAL A 134 -14.47 23.74 -20.52
CA VAL A 134 -15.49 24.23 -21.47
C VAL A 134 -16.87 23.89 -20.89
N GLY A 135 -17.21 24.54 -19.75
CA GLY A 135 -18.32 24.17 -18.90
C GLY A 135 -18.05 22.94 -18.03
N VAL A 136 -18.92 22.73 -17.07
CA VAL A 136 -18.80 21.71 -16.00
C VAL A 136 -20.08 20.91 -15.88
N THR A 137 -19.92 19.62 -15.68
CA THR A 137 -20.97 18.71 -15.23
C THR A 137 -20.55 18.03 -13.92
N VAL A 138 -21.40 17.19 -13.37
CA VAL A 138 -21.14 16.47 -12.12
C VAL A 138 -21.39 14.99 -12.29
N ALA A 139 -20.47 14.17 -11.82
CA ALA A 139 -20.66 12.73 -11.71
C ALA A 139 -21.62 12.40 -10.55
N ARG A 140 -22.25 11.24 -10.59
CA ARG A 140 -23.07 10.75 -9.47
C ARG A 140 -22.30 10.61 -8.15
N SER A 141 -20.96 10.56 -8.19
CA SER A 141 -20.08 10.61 -7.00
C SER A 141 -19.93 12.02 -6.41
N GLY A 142 -20.50 13.05 -7.02
CA GLY A 142 -20.27 14.46 -6.69
C GLY A 142 -19.00 15.04 -7.32
N ARG A 143 -18.22 14.26 -8.04
CA ARG A 143 -17.01 14.74 -8.69
C ARG A 143 -17.36 15.71 -9.83
N ARG A 144 -16.66 16.83 -9.90
CA ARG A 144 -16.71 17.79 -10.99
C ARG A 144 -16.08 17.19 -12.24
N GLU A 145 -16.74 17.30 -13.36
CA GLU A 145 -16.34 16.74 -14.65
C GLU A 145 -16.36 17.84 -15.70
N THR A 146 -15.26 18.04 -16.37
CA THR A 146 -15.14 19.01 -17.48
C THR A 146 -15.46 18.41 -18.84
N GLY A 147 -15.51 17.07 -18.94
CA GLY A 147 -15.69 16.38 -20.21
C GLY A 147 -14.44 16.32 -21.09
N LEU A 148 -13.37 17.01 -20.71
CA LEU A 148 -12.11 17.07 -21.43
C LEU A 148 -11.22 15.85 -21.16
N GLU A 149 -10.38 15.51 -22.12
CA GLU A 149 -9.30 14.53 -21.95
C GLU A 149 -8.13 15.12 -21.13
N ALA A 150 -7.28 14.24 -20.62
CA ALA A 150 -6.09 14.70 -19.89
C ALA A 150 -5.12 15.39 -20.88
N ARG A 151 -4.79 16.66 -20.62
CA ARG A 151 -3.95 17.49 -21.47
C ARG A 151 -4.53 17.73 -22.89
N GLU A 152 -5.81 17.97 -22.96
CA GLU A 152 -6.47 18.32 -24.20
C GLU A 152 -6.09 19.75 -24.63
N TYR A 153 -5.56 19.88 -25.85
CA TYR A 153 -5.22 21.17 -26.45
C TYR A 153 -6.39 21.71 -27.27
N ASP A 154 -6.60 23.02 -27.18
CA ASP A 154 -7.62 23.73 -27.95
C ASP A 154 -7.24 23.80 -29.42
N GLN A 155 -7.94 23.04 -30.25
CA GLN A 155 -7.84 23.02 -31.71
C GLN A 155 -9.16 23.45 -32.36
N GLY A 156 -10.07 24.08 -31.58
CA GLY A 156 -11.40 24.47 -32.04
C GLY A 156 -12.42 23.32 -31.99
N GLN A 157 -12.07 22.15 -31.48
CA GLN A 157 -12.96 20.97 -31.42
C GLN A 157 -14.22 21.18 -30.58
N HIS A 158 -14.20 22.13 -29.64
CA HIS A 158 -15.36 22.52 -28.83
C HIS A 158 -16.11 23.75 -29.38
N ASP A 159 -15.62 24.36 -30.45
CA ASP A 159 -16.21 25.55 -31.05
C ASP A 159 -17.28 25.19 -32.14
N ALA A 160 -17.41 23.91 -32.46
CA ALA A 160 -18.36 23.39 -33.46
C ALA A 160 -19.82 23.29 -33.01
N GLU A 161 -20.10 23.59 -31.75
CA GLU A 161 -21.48 23.70 -31.23
C GLU A 161 -22.21 24.85 -31.96
N PRO A 162 -23.54 24.73 -32.19
CA PRO A 162 -24.27 25.77 -32.87
C PRO A 162 -24.01 27.15 -32.24
N ARG A 163 -23.45 28.07 -33.01
CA ARG A 163 -23.16 29.46 -32.59
C ARG A 163 -22.13 29.64 -31.46
N GLY A 164 -21.27 28.65 -31.20
CA GLY A 164 -20.20 28.75 -30.18
C GLY A 164 -20.70 28.82 -28.74
N VAL A 165 -21.88 28.28 -28.47
CA VAL A 165 -22.51 28.28 -27.15
C VAL A 165 -22.88 26.86 -26.75
N ARG A 166 -22.51 26.44 -25.53
CA ARG A 166 -22.80 25.11 -24.97
C ARG A 166 -23.67 25.23 -23.72
N ASP A 167 -24.78 24.49 -23.71
CA ASP A 167 -25.64 24.39 -22.53
C ASP A 167 -25.03 23.44 -21.51
N VAL A 168 -24.69 23.92 -20.31
CA VAL A 168 -23.91 23.20 -19.30
C VAL A 168 -24.56 23.24 -17.93
N LEU A 169 -24.21 22.34 -17.04
CA LEU A 169 -24.70 22.36 -15.65
C LEU A 169 -24.10 23.55 -14.89
N ALA A 170 -22.82 23.81 -15.07
CA ALA A 170 -22.11 24.89 -14.36
C ALA A 170 -20.95 25.44 -15.20
N VAL A 171 -20.51 26.63 -14.84
CA VAL A 171 -19.27 27.28 -15.28
C VAL A 171 -18.48 27.72 -14.07
N SER A 172 -17.16 27.89 -14.21
CA SER A 172 -16.29 28.33 -13.13
C SER A 172 -16.56 29.80 -12.75
N THR A 173 -16.43 30.14 -11.45
CA THR A 173 -16.42 31.53 -10.99
C THR A 173 -15.25 32.35 -11.52
N ALA A 174 -14.26 31.71 -12.15
CA ALA A 174 -13.18 32.38 -12.88
C ALA A 174 -13.69 32.96 -14.20
N GLY A 175 -14.23 34.20 -14.19
CA GLY A 175 -14.79 34.89 -15.34
C GLY A 175 -16.30 34.68 -15.54
N MET A 176 -17.04 34.24 -14.54
CA MET A 176 -18.48 34.03 -14.58
C MET A 176 -19.25 35.33 -14.66
N LEU A 177 -20.13 35.46 -15.65
CA LEU A 177 -21.06 36.55 -15.80
C LEU A 177 -22.44 36.12 -15.29
N ILE A 178 -22.96 36.85 -14.25
CA ILE A 178 -24.19 36.46 -13.54
C ILE A 178 -25.17 37.61 -13.68
N ARG A 179 -26.39 37.31 -14.09
CA ARG A 179 -27.47 38.31 -14.09
C ARG A 179 -27.91 38.66 -12.67
N ARG A 180 -28.01 39.93 -12.36
CA ARG A 180 -28.24 40.46 -11.00
C ARG A 180 -29.53 39.91 -10.38
N ASP A 181 -30.64 39.89 -11.12
CA ASP A 181 -31.92 39.33 -10.66
C ASP A 181 -31.80 37.83 -10.27
N VAL A 182 -31.02 37.03 -11.02
CA VAL A 182 -30.77 35.62 -10.70
C VAL A 182 -29.91 35.49 -9.44
N TRP A 183 -28.93 36.38 -9.27
CA TRP A 183 -28.16 36.46 -8.02
C TRP A 183 -29.05 36.70 -6.81
N ASP A 184 -29.92 37.70 -6.90
CA ASP A 184 -30.81 38.12 -5.80
C ASP A 184 -31.90 37.08 -5.52
N GLU A 185 -32.51 36.48 -6.56
CA GLU A 185 -33.48 35.39 -6.44
C GLU A 185 -32.93 34.16 -5.69
N LEU A 186 -31.69 33.79 -6.00
CA LEU A 186 -31.06 32.59 -5.44
C LEU A 186 -30.29 32.87 -4.14
N GLY A 187 -30.15 34.15 -3.75
CA GLY A 187 -29.38 34.58 -2.59
C GLY A 187 -27.88 34.39 -2.77
N GLY A 188 -27.33 34.45 -3.99
CA GLY A 188 -25.92 34.42 -4.32
C GLY A 188 -25.23 33.09 -4.06
N LEU A 189 -23.89 33.11 -3.98
CA LEU A 189 -23.04 31.99 -3.65
C LEU A 189 -23.23 31.52 -2.18
N ASP A 190 -23.07 30.24 -1.84
CA ASP A 190 -23.20 29.79 -0.44
C ASP A 190 -21.93 30.10 0.36
N ALA A 191 -22.03 31.02 1.32
CA ALA A 191 -20.93 31.41 2.22
C ALA A 191 -20.33 30.22 3.02
N LYS A 192 -21.04 29.09 3.14
CA LYS A 192 -20.53 27.88 3.77
C LYS A 192 -19.59 27.08 2.88
N LEU A 193 -19.42 27.50 1.63
CA LEU A 193 -18.46 26.98 0.65
C LEU A 193 -17.40 28.05 0.41
N PRO A 194 -16.46 28.25 1.35
CA PRO A 194 -15.49 29.36 1.29
C PRO A 194 -14.55 29.28 0.10
N LEU A 195 -14.34 28.08 -0.44
CA LEU A 195 -13.48 27.82 -1.60
C LEU A 195 -13.84 26.46 -2.20
N PHE A 196 -13.91 26.36 -3.52
CA PHE A 196 -14.29 25.16 -4.28
C PHE A 196 -15.79 24.79 -4.16
N ARG A 197 -16.41 24.45 -5.29
CA ARG A 197 -17.78 23.97 -5.47
C ARG A 197 -18.88 25.00 -5.19
N ASP A 198 -18.56 26.22 -4.89
CA ASP A 198 -19.47 27.36 -4.85
C ASP A 198 -20.07 27.66 -6.22
N ASP A 199 -19.25 27.57 -7.28
CA ASP A 199 -19.66 27.60 -8.68
C ASP A 199 -20.73 26.53 -9.02
N LEU A 200 -20.45 25.29 -8.70
CA LEU A 200 -21.34 24.17 -8.97
C LEU A 200 -22.65 24.29 -8.19
N ASP A 201 -22.61 24.68 -6.91
CA ASP A 201 -23.82 24.84 -6.09
C ASP A 201 -24.71 25.95 -6.64
N PHE A 202 -24.11 27.09 -6.99
CA PHE A 202 -24.87 28.24 -7.50
C PHE A 202 -25.51 27.95 -8.86
N CYS A 203 -24.74 27.42 -9.81
CA CYS A 203 -25.25 27.04 -11.13
C CYS A 203 -26.31 25.94 -11.06
N TRP A 204 -26.15 24.97 -10.15
CA TRP A 204 -27.19 23.94 -9.91
C TRP A 204 -28.50 24.58 -9.44
N ARG A 205 -28.44 25.53 -8.49
CA ARG A 205 -29.64 26.24 -8.00
C ARG A 205 -30.29 27.08 -9.09
N ALA A 206 -29.49 27.73 -9.95
CA ALA A 206 -29.97 28.45 -11.10
C ALA A 206 -30.68 27.55 -12.11
N ARG A 207 -30.08 26.43 -12.48
CA ARG A 207 -30.71 25.44 -13.35
C ARG A 207 -32.01 24.88 -12.79
N ALA A 208 -32.01 24.57 -11.53
CA ALA A 208 -33.20 24.04 -10.86
C ALA A 208 -34.34 25.09 -10.72
N ALA A 209 -34.00 26.37 -10.76
CA ALA A 209 -34.94 27.48 -10.83
C ALA A 209 -35.45 27.76 -12.26
N GLY A 210 -34.87 27.13 -13.27
CA GLY A 210 -35.26 27.26 -14.68
C GLY A 210 -34.37 28.17 -15.52
N HIS A 211 -33.31 28.79 -14.91
CA HIS A 211 -32.38 29.65 -15.66
C HIS A 211 -31.38 28.79 -16.43
N ARG A 212 -31.03 29.25 -17.64
CA ARG A 212 -29.98 28.60 -18.44
C ARG A 212 -28.58 29.00 -17.94
N VAL A 213 -27.64 28.07 -18.04
CA VAL A 213 -26.21 28.28 -17.77
C VAL A 213 -25.45 27.92 -19.03
N LEU A 214 -24.76 28.87 -19.61
CA LEU A 214 -24.11 28.69 -20.90
C LEU A 214 -22.57 28.85 -20.78
N ALA A 215 -21.85 27.96 -21.41
CA ALA A 215 -20.42 28.14 -21.69
C ALA A 215 -20.29 28.71 -23.11
N VAL A 216 -19.64 29.88 -23.24
CA VAL A 216 -19.44 30.58 -24.49
C VAL A 216 -18.02 30.24 -24.98
N THR A 217 -17.91 29.39 -26.00
CA THR A 217 -16.61 28.84 -26.42
C THR A 217 -15.72 29.86 -27.11
N GLY A 218 -16.30 30.89 -27.72
CA GLY A 218 -15.57 32.03 -28.29
C GLY A 218 -15.00 32.99 -27.24
N ALA A 219 -15.62 33.06 -26.05
CA ALA A 219 -15.11 33.84 -24.93
C ALA A 219 -14.03 33.05 -24.19
N VAL A 220 -12.78 33.46 -24.26
CA VAL A 220 -11.63 32.76 -23.66
C VAL A 220 -11.13 33.50 -22.44
N ALA A 221 -10.71 32.76 -21.41
CA ALA A 221 -9.93 33.31 -20.30
C ALA A 221 -8.81 32.36 -19.90
N TRP A 222 -7.67 32.90 -19.50
CA TRP A 222 -6.51 32.11 -19.01
C TRP A 222 -6.51 32.09 -17.50
N HIS A 223 -6.48 30.90 -16.90
CA HIS A 223 -6.57 30.72 -15.46
C HIS A 223 -5.37 29.94 -14.91
N ALA A 224 -4.71 30.45 -13.86
CA ALA A 224 -3.54 29.81 -13.28
C ALA A 224 -3.86 28.71 -12.27
N GLU A 225 -5.13 28.64 -11.78
CA GLU A 225 -5.59 27.69 -10.74
C GLU A 225 -4.67 27.67 -9.51
N ALA A 226 -4.18 28.84 -9.06
CA ALA A 226 -3.11 28.95 -8.08
C ALA A 226 -3.44 28.28 -6.73
N SER A 227 -4.70 28.30 -6.30
CA SER A 227 -5.16 27.66 -5.07
C SER A 227 -5.26 26.15 -5.20
N SER A 228 -5.76 25.61 -6.32
CA SER A 228 -5.89 24.18 -6.58
C SER A 228 -4.54 23.51 -6.83
N LYS A 229 -3.64 24.20 -7.55
CA LYS A 229 -2.27 23.77 -7.85
C LYS A 229 -1.27 24.05 -6.70
N ARG A 230 -1.75 24.51 -5.53
CA ARG A 230 -0.94 24.85 -4.34
C ARG A 230 0.17 25.87 -4.59
N ARG A 231 0.02 26.73 -5.57
CA ARG A 231 0.95 27.82 -5.84
C ARG A 231 0.80 28.98 -4.85
N ARG A 232 -0.26 28.96 -4.04
CA ARG A 232 -0.48 29.86 -2.91
C ARG A 232 -1.14 29.14 -1.73
N ARG A 233 -1.02 29.74 -0.54
CA ARG A 233 -1.60 29.19 0.70
C ARG A 233 -3.06 29.58 0.81
N ILE A 234 -3.94 28.61 1.15
CA ILE A 234 -5.35 28.85 1.42
C ILE A 234 -5.48 29.31 2.87
N ALA A 235 -5.87 30.56 3.12
CA ALA A 235 -6.03 31.07 4.47
C ALA A 235 -7.44 30.84 5.06
N ALA A 236 -8.44 30.62 4.21
CA ALA A 236 -9.81 30.34 4.63
C ALA A 236 -10.00 28.94 5.25
N SER A 237 -9.00 28.05 5.16
CA SER A 237 -9.04 26.72 5.77
C SER A 237 -7.65 26.11 5.91
N ASP A 238 -7.40 25.44 7.05
CA ASP A 238 -6.17 24.67 7.28
C ASP A 238 -6.19 23.29 6.61
N ASP A 239 -7.33 22.89 6.06
CA ASP A 239 -7.50 21.60 5.40
C ASP A 239 -6.82 21.58 4.01
N HIS A 240 -6.35 20.39 3.63
CA HIS A 240 -5.77 20.17 2.31
C HIS A 240 -6.80 20.43 1.18
N PRO A 241 -6.42 21.09 0.05
CA PRO A 241 -7.34 21.44 -1.04
C PRO A 241 -8.17 20.25 -1.55
N ARG A 242 -7.55 19.06 -1.67
CA ARG A 242 -8.22 17.83 -2.08
C ARG A 242 -9.32 17.40 -1.10
N ARG A 243 -9.05 17.46 0.21
CA ARG A 243 -10.03 17.15 1.26
C ARG A 243 -11.21 18.10 1.18
N LEU A 244 -10.94 19.42 1.06
CA LEU A 244 -11.96 20.45 0.91
C LEU A 244 -12.82 20.21 -0.34
N ALA A 245 -12.20 20.05 -1.50
CA ALA A 245 -12.89 19.80 -2.74
C ALA A 245 -13.79 18.54 -2.67
N ARG A 246 -13.31 17.46 -2.05
CA ARG A 246 -14.08 16.23 -1.87
C ARG A 246 -15.23 16.40 -0.90
N ARG A 247 -14.98 17.03 0.25
CA ARG A 247 -15.99 17.33 1.28
C ARG A 247 -17.11 18.19 0.70
N TYR A 248 -16.77 19.28 0.00
CA TYR A 248 -17.77 20.15 -0.57
C TYR A 248 -18.50 19.54 -1.77
N SER A 249 -17.85 18.70 -2.57
CA SER A 249 -18.51 17.91 -3.60
C SER A 249 -19.62 17.03 -3.03
N LEU A 250 -19.34 16.30 -1.94
CA LEU A 250 -20.34 15.48 -1.26
C LEU A 250 -21.44 16.34 -0.64
N PHE A 251 -21.07 17.45 0.00
CA PHE A 251 -22.02 18.34 0.62
C PHE A 251 -23.00 18.94 -0.40
N VAL A 252 -22.51 19.51 -1.51
CA VAL A 252 -23.33 20.08 -2.58
C VAL A 252 -24.27 19.03 -3.17
N LEU A 253 -23.74 17.84 -3.44
CA LEU A 253 -24.56 16.72 -3.94
C LEU A 253 -25.69 16.38 -2.98
N MET A 254 -25.40 16.17 -1.68
CA MET A 254 -26.39 15.78 -0.68
C MET A 254 -27.39 16.90 -0.36
N ALA A 255 -26.98 18.16 -0.44
CA ALA A 255 -27.84 19.31 -0.16
C ALA A 255 -28.89 19.54 -1.26
N ASN A 256 -28.57 19.25 -2.52
CA ASN A 256 -29.42 19.56 -3.68
C ASN A 256 -30.26 18.37 -4.20
N LEU A 257 -29.95 17.12 -3.81
CA LEU A 257 -30.71 15.94 -4.25
C LEU A 257 -32.04 15.79 -3.52
N PRO A 258 -33.10 15.24 -4.16
CA PRO A 258 -34.33 14.77 -3.50
C PRO A 258 -33.99 13.75 -2.39
N PHE A 259 -34.90 13.60 -1.41
CA PHE A 259 -34.59 12.83 -0.19
C PHE A 259 -34.16 11.37 -0.47
N TRP A 260 -34.90 10.62 -1.23
CA TRP A 260 -34.61 9.22 -1.53
C TRP A 260 -33.37 9.06 -2.41
N THR A 261 -33.19 9.96 -3.38
CA THR A 261 -31.97 9.99 -4.22
C THR A 261 -30.75 10.36 -3.40
N MET A 262 -30.88 11.26 -2.42
CA MET A 262 -29.83 11.61 -1.49
C MET A 262 -29.42 10.40 -0.64
N LEU A 263 -30.40 9.67 -0.07
CA LEU A 263 -30.13 8.51 0.79
C LEU A 263 -29.37 7.41 0.02
N TRP A 264 -29.85 7.10 -1.19
CA TRP A 264 -29.16 6.19 -2.09
C TRP A 264 -27.78 6.67 -2.50
N SER A 265 -27.66 7.96 -2.83
CA SER A 265 -26.37 8.56 -3.19
C SER A 265 -25.40 8.55 -2.01
N MET A 266 -25.89 8.76 -0.79
CA MET A 266 -25.08 8.72 0.43
C MET A 266 -24.54 7.29 0.66
N ALA A 267 -25.39 6.27 0.63
CA ALA A 267 -24.99 4.87 0.77
C ALA A 267 -23.94 4.48 -0.28
N ARG A 268 -24.23 4.76 -1.56
CA ARG A 268 -23.30 4.47 -2.67
C ARG A 268 -21.97 5.21 -2.52
N ASN A 269 -21.97 6.49 -2.14
CA ASN A 269 -20.73 7.26 -1.96
C ASN A 269 -19.94 6.80 -0.73
N THR A 270 -20.60 6.34 0.34
CA THR A 270 -19.94 5.74 1.50
C THR A 270 -19.20 4.45 1.09
N VAL A 271 -19.89 3.53 0.41
CA VAL A 271 -19.26 2.30 -0.12
C VAL A 271 -18.12 2.65 -1.09
N GLY A 272 -18.35 3.58 -2.01
CA GLY A 272 -17.31 4.04 -2.95
C GLY A 272 -16.12 4.70 -2.25
N SER A 273 -16.33 5.43 -1.15
CA SER A 273 -15.23 6.01 -0.35
C SER A 273 -14.44 4.93 0.38
N LEU A 274 -15.10 3.90 0.92
CA LEU A 274 -14.42 2.76 1.54
C LEU A 274 -13.55 2.00 0.52
N ILE A 275 -14.11 1.71 -0.66
CA ILE A 275 -13.35 1.07 -1.74
C ILE A 275 -12.15 1.92 -2.14
N ARG A 276 -12.32 3.24 -2.36
CA ARG A 276 -11.20 4.14 -2.67
C ARG A 276 -10.17 4.23 -1.56
N THR A 277 -10.60 4.19 -0.30
CA THR A 277 -9.69 4.14 0.85
C THR A 277 -8.80 2.91 0.80
N VAL A 278 -9.38 1.73 0.55
CA VAL A 278 -8.61 0.49 0.38
C VAL A 278 -7.66 0.59 -0.81
N LEU A 279 -8.14 1.09 -1.96
CA LEU A 279 -7.29 1.28 -3.14
C LEU A 279 -6.13 2.25 -2.88
N PHE A 280 -6.34 3.35 -2.14
CA PHE A 280 -5.27 4.28 -1.76
C PHE A 280 -4.27 3.64 -0.79
N LEU A 281 -4.73 2.79 0.13
CA LEU A 281 -3.84 2.05 1.03
C LEU A 281 -2.98 1.04 0.24
N VAL A 282 -3.59 0.28 -0.67
CA VAL A 282 -2.87 -0.64 -1.57
C VAL A 282 -1.88 0.13 -2.47
N ALA A 283 -2.27 1.30 -2.97
CA ALA A 283 -1.40 2.18 -3.75
C ALA A 283 -0.33 2.92 -2.91
N LYS A 284 -0.20 2.61 -1.61
CA LYS A 284 0.75 3.24 -0.67
C LYS A 284 0.58 4.76 -0.57
N GLN A 285 -0.67 5.23 -0.61
CA GLN A 285 -1.05 6.64 -0.50
C GLN A 285 -1.96 6.90 0.72
N PRO A 286 -1.50 6.68 1.96
CA PRO A 286 -2.34 6.75 3.16
C PRO A 286 -2.89 8.15 3.41
N ALA A 287 -2.19 9.22 3.01
CA ALA A 287 -2.71 10.58 3.11
C ALA A 287 -4.01 10.75 2.31
N HIS A 288 -4.09 10.17 1.12
CA HIS A 288 -5.29 10.21 0.30
C HIS A 288 -6.42 9.33 0.85
N ALA A 289 -6.09 8.20 1.48
CA ALA A 289 -7.04 7.37 2.20
C ALA A 289 -7.68 8.13 3.38
N VAL A 290 -6.85 8.82 4.17
CA VAL A 290 -7.33 9.66 5.28
C VAL A 290 -8.19 10.83 4.79
N ASP A 291 -7.80 11.49 3.69
CA ASP A 291 -8.59 12.58 3.10
C ASP A 291 -9.97 12.11 2.63
N GLU A 292 -10.06 10.92 2.03
CA GLU A 292 -11.33 10.34 1.58
C GLU A 292 -12.25 9.99 2.77
N LEU A 293 -11.71 9.35 3.81
CA LEU A 293 -12.46 9.03 5.04
C LEU A 293 -12.89 10.29 5.79
N ALA A 294 -12.01 11.28 5.93
CA ALA A 294 -12.34 12.54 6.59
C ALA A 294 -13.41 13.32 5.82
N ALA A 295 -13.38 13.31 4.50
CA ALA A 295 -14.38 13.98 3.68
C ALA A 295 -15.77 13.35 3.85
N ILE A 296 -15.91 12.04 3.74
CA ILE A 296 -17.20 11.37 3.93
C ILE A 296 -17.67 11.45 5.39
N GLY A 297 -16.77 11.25 6.35
CA GLY A 297 -17.06 11.37 7.78
C GLY A 297 -17.59 12.77 8.14
N SER A 298 -17.01 13.84 7.57
CA SER A 298 -17.46 15.20 7.83
C SER A 298 -18.91 15.48 7.41
N VAL A 299 -19.42 14.77 6.40
CA VAL A 299 -20.83 14.88 5.96
C VAL A 299 -21.73 14.04 6.86
N LEU A 300 -21.31 12.84 7.24
CA LEU A 300 -22.10 11.93 8.07
C LEU A 300 -22.23 12.41 9.53
N VAL A 301 -21.16 12.99 10.09
CA VAL A 301 -21.13 13.45 11.50
C VAL A 301 -21.87 14.76 11.72
N HIS A 302 -22.16 15.54 10.66
CA HIS A 302 -22.86 16.82 10.79
C HIS A 302 -24.23 16.84 10.11
N PRO A 303 -25.19 15.99 10.49
CA PRO A 303 -26.50 15.90 9.86
C PRO A 303 -27.32 17.19 9.99
N LEU A 304 -27.16 17.93 11.08
CA LEU A 304 -27.85 19.20 11.29
C LEU A 304 -27.41 20.29 10.29
N ARG A 305 -26.14 20.34 9.94
CA ARG A 305 -25.63 21.26 8.90
C ARG A 305 -26.24 20.93 7.54
N LEU A 306 -26.26 19.65 7.19
CA LEU A 306 -26.88 19.18 5.96
C LEU A 306 -28.40 19.46 5.95
N HIS A 307 -29.09 19.22 7.06
CA HIS A 307 -30.54 19.50 7.17
C HIS A 307 -30.84 20.99 6.96
N ARG A 308 -30.10 21.90 7.60
CA ARG A 308 -30.25 23.35 7.41
C ARG A 308 -29.98 23.76 5.96
N ALA A 309 -28.95 23.24 5.34
CA ALA A 309 -28.62 23.47 3.93
C ALA A 309 -29.76 23.00 3.01
N ARG A 310 -30.29 21.81 3.28
CA ARG A 310 -31.43 21.26 2.53
C ARG A 310 -32.72 22.08 2.68
N LYS A 311 -32.95 22.61 3.87
CA LYS A 311 -34.12 23.53 4.10
C LYS A 311 -34.02 24.78 3.23
N ALA A 312 -32.86 25.40 3.16
CA ALA A 312 -32.61 26.57 2.32
C ALA A 312 -32.75 26.27 0.81
N ARG A 313 -32.48 25.02 0.38
CA ARG A 313 -32.50 24.57 -1.05
C ARG A 313 -33.80 23.84 -1.46
N LYS A 314 -34.93 24.19 -0.86
CA LYS A 314 -36.24 23.54 -1.17
C LYS A 314 -36.60 23.65 -2.66
N ARG A 315 -36.42 24.83 -3.28
CA ARG A 315 -36.67 25.10 -4.71
C ARG A 315 -35.74 24.29 -5.61
N SER A 316 -34.45 24.26 -5.33
CA SER A 316 -33.47 23.47 -6.08
C SER A 316 -33.79 21.99 -6.10
N ARG A 317 -34.31 21.42 -5.01
CA ARG A 317 -34.74 20.03 -4.96
C ARG A 317 -36.00 19.73 -5.78
N ALA A 318 -36.92 20.69 -5.83
CA ALA A 318 -38.12 20.58 -6.66
C ALA A 318 -37.78 20.59 -8.17
N GLY A 319 -36.80 21.42 -8.56
CA GLY A 319 -36.31 21.51 -9.95
C GLY A 319 -35.27 20.44 -10.35
N TYR A 320 -35.06 19.40 -9.55
CA TYR A 320 -34.05 18.35 -9.84
C TYR A 320 -34.25 17.67 -11.22
N ALA A 321 -35.46 17.58 -11.71
CA ALA A 321 -35.77 17.00 -13.03
C ALA A 321 -35.05 17.75 -14.17
N LEU A 322 -34.86 19.08 -14.05
CA LEU A 322 -34.14 19.92 -15.01
C LEU A 322 -32.62 19.70 -14.96
N VAL A 323 -32.11 19.32 -13.79
CA VAL A 323 -30.67 19.11 -13.57
C VAL A 323 -30.24 17.69 -13.88
N LYS A 324 -31.10 16.69 -13.66
CA LYS A 324 -30.80 15.27 -13.82
C LYS A 324 -30.20 14.90 -15.19
N PRO A 325 -30.65 15.41 -16.33
CA PRO A 325 -30.07 15.12 -17.65
C PRO A 325 -28.63 15.63 -17.83
N MET A 326 -28.23 16.61 -17.02
CA MET A 326 -26.92 17.27 -17.09
C MET A 326 -25.83 16.52 -16.30
N PHE A 327 -26.16 15.41 -15.63
CA PHE A 327 -25.15 14.56 -14.99
C PHE A 327 -24.34 13.82 -16.02
N SER A 328 -23.04 13.61 -15.71
CA SER A 328 -22.18 12.82 -16.60
C SER A 328 -22.65 11.36 -16.68
N PRO A 329 -22.57 10.73 -17.87
CA PRO A 329 -22.91 9.33 -18.05
C PRO A 329 -22.09 8.41 -17.15
N PRO A 330 -22.67 7.31 -16.62
CA PRO A 330 -21.96 6.41 -15.70
C PRO A 330 -20.75 5.72 -16.34
N ILE A 331 -20.74 5.55 -17.66
CA ILE A 331 -19.62 4.92 -18.38
C ILE A 331 -18.34 5.74 -18.30
N LEU A 332 -18.45 7.07 -18.26
CA LEU A 332 -17.28 7.94 -18.07
C LEU A 332 -16.64 7.77 -16.67
N ALA A 333 -17.46 7.53 -15.65
CA ALA A 333 -16.97 7.26 -14.30
C ALA A 333 -16.21 5.93 -14.24
N PHE A 334 -16.69 4.90 -14.96
CA PHE A 334 -16.02 3.60 -15.04
C PHE A 334 -14.70 3.70 -15.83
N ARG A 335 -14.72 4.34 -17.00
CA ARG A 335 -13.52 4.56 -17.82
C ARG A 335 -12.42 5.28 -17.01
N ARG A 336 -12.76 6.35 -16.31
CA ARG A 336 -11.80 7.09 -15.47
C ARG A 336 -11.35 6.34 -14.22
N ALA A 337 -12.22 5.53 -13.59
CA ALA A 337 -11.82 4.65 -12.50
C ALA A 337 -10.81 3.62 -13.00
N TRP A 338 -11.02 3.07 -14.18
CA TRP A 338 -10.09 2.17 -14.85
C TRP A 338 -8.77 2.84 -15.19
N GLU A 339 -8.79 4.05 -15.78
CA GLU A 339 -7.61 4.87 -16.04
C GLU A 339 -6.84 5.21 -14.76
N MET A 340 -7.54 5.48 -13.64
CA MET A 340 -6.92 5.72 -12.34
C MET A 340 -6.22 4.45 -11.82
N VAL A 341 -6.85 3.28 -11.92
CA VAL A 341 -6.24 2.00 -11.56
C VAL A 341 -5.02 1.72 -12.44
N GLN A 342 -5.14 1.94 -13.74
CA GLN A 342 -4.03 1.80 -14.69
C GLN A 342 -2.86 2.73 -14.33
N ASN A 343 -3.12 4.00 -14.09
CA ASN A 343 -2.08 4.98 -13.73
C ASN A 343 -1.43 4.68 -12.37
N GLN A 344 -2.17 4.13 -11.43
CA GLN A 344 -1.61 3.69 -10.14
C GLN A 344 -0.76 2.43 -10.26
N LEU A 345 -1.17 1.48 -11.08
CA LEU A 345 -0.43 0.25 -11.34
C LEU A 345 0.81 0.51 -12.20
N SER A 346 0.79 1.50 -13.09
CA SER A 346 1.93 1.88 -13.92
C SER A 346 2.97 2.77 -13.22
N GLY A 347 2.79 3.05 -11.91
CA GLY A 347 3.76 3.85 -11.14
C GLY A 347 3.75 5.34 -11.46
N GLY A 348 2.83 5.81 -12.30
CA GLY A 348 2.45 7.20 -12.41
C GLY A 348 1.82 7.60 -11.08
N GLY A 349 2.38 8.60 -10.40
CA GLY A 349 1.72 9.19 -9.23
C GLY A 349 0.28 9.58 -9.60
N PRO A 350 -0.62 9.81 -8.60
CA PRO A 350 -1.96 10.25 -8.92
C PRO A 350 -1.84 11.45 -9.85
N MET A 351 -2.54 11.39 -10.98
CA MET A 351 -2.84 12.60 -11.69
C MET A 351 -3.66 13.46 -10.73
N ASP A 352 -2.99 14.22 -9.87
CA ASP A 352 -3.53 15.49 -9.51
C ASP A 352 -3.71 16.20 -10.85
N SER A 353 -4.92 16.62 -11.13
CA SER A 353 -5.24 17.55 -12.23
C SER A 353 -4.53 18.91 -12.07
N ALA A 354 -3.45 18.94 -11.34
CA ALA A 354 -2.53 20.01 -11.04
C ALA A 354 -1.13 19.56 -11.45
N GLY A 355 -0.82 19.87 -12.67
CA GLY A 355 0.47 20.03 -13.32
C GLY A 355 1.73 19.48 -12.66
N ARG A 356 2.31 18.45 -13.22
CA ARG A 356 3.76 18.33 -13.30
C ARG A 356 4.20 19.22 -14.47
N HIS A 357 4.61 20.42 -14.19
CA HIS A 357 5.39 21.22 -15.11
C HIS A 357 6.85 21.23 -14.65
N HIS A 358 7.69 20.79 -15.57
CA HIS A 358 9.11 21.09 -15.72
C HIS A 358 9.96 21.07 -14.43
N ALA A 359 10.53 19.90 -14.12
CA ALA A 359 11.90 19.91 -13.64
C ALA A 359 12.73 20.54 -14.80
N VAL A 360 13.29 21.70 -14.55
CA VAL A 360 14.34 22.28 -15.38
C VAL A 360 15.45 21.25 -15.43
N GLN A 361 15.65 20.62 -16.58
CA GLN A 361 16.82 19.81 -16.84
C GLN A 361 18.03 20.73 -16.86
N LEU A 362 18.92 20.53 -15.90
CA LEU A 362 20.27 21.04 -16.00
C LEU A 362 20.95 20.45 -17.26
N PRO A 363 21.68 21.24 -18.06
CA PRO A 363 22.38 20.76 -19.22
C PRO A 363 23.51 19.82 -18.77
N GLY A 364 23.47 18.55 -19.18
CA GLY A 364 24.56 17.61 -18.94
C GLY A 364 24.18 16.15 -18.72
N ALA A 365 22.92 15.74 -18.88
CA ALA A 365 22.55 14.34 -18.92
C ALA A 365 22.28 13.95 -20.38
N GLU A 366 23.12 13.07 -20.87
CA GLU A 366 23.16 12.54 -22.23
C GLU A 366 21.79 12.16 -22.78
N GLU A 367 21.50 12.75 -23.95
CA GLU A 367 20.44 12.35 -24.87
C GLU A 367 20.70 10.93 -25.34
N GLY A 368 19.79 10.02 -25.03
CA GLY A 368 19.72 8.67 -25.49
C GLY A 368 18.27 8.25 -25.61
N ASP A 369 17.66 8.59 -26.72
CA ASP A 369 16.62 7.79 -27.37
C ASP A 369 15.33 7.48 -26.60
N GLU A 370 14.38 8.43 -26.55
CA GLU A 370 12.95 8.11 -26.30
C GLU A 370 12.01 9.20 -26.85
N LEU A 371 12.15 9.48 -28.14
CA LEU A 371 11.08 10.05 -28.96
C LEU A 371 10.52 8.95 -29.86
N LEU A 372 9.76 8.00 -29.29
CA LEU A 372 8.94 7.08 -30.07
C LEU A 372 7.76 6.55 -29.24
N ASN A 373 6.56 6.91 -29.69
CA ASN A 373 5.27 6.25 -29.53
C ASN A 373 4.59 6.24 -28.16
N ASP A 374 3.63 7.14 -28.03
CA ASP A 374 2.64 7.22 -26.94
C ASP A 374 1.52 6.14 -27.02
N ASP A 375 1.62 5.18 -27.95
CA ASP A 375 0.63 4.10 -28.16
C ASP A 375 1.00 2.75 -27.51
N ASP A 376 2.03 2.69 -26.69
CA ASP A 376 2.40 1.45 -26.01
C ASP A 376 1.43 1.13 -24.87
N GLY A 377 0.53 0.16 -25.13
CA GLY A 377 -0.48 -0.30 -24.18
C GLY A 377 0.07 -0.66 -22.79
N PHE A 378 -0.78 -0.50 -21.77
CA PHE A 378 -0.52 -0.79 -20.35
C PHE A 378 0.26 -2.08 -20.10
N LEU A 379 -0.07 -3.16 -20.79
CA LEU A 379 0.63 -4.43 -20.66
C LEU A 379 2.12 -4.31 -21.00
N ARG A 380 2.47 -3.62 -22.09
CA ARG A 380 3.86 -3.45 -22.52
C ARG A 380 4.67 -2.61 -21.53
N ARG A 381 4.09 -1.53 -20.97
CA ARG A 381 4.75 -0.71 -19.92
C ARG A 381 4.93 -1.48 -18.59
N THR A 382 3.93 -2.30 -18.21
CA THR A 382 4.01 -3.13 -17.00
C THR A 382 5.09 -4.19 -17.14
N PHE A 383 5.13 -4.91 -18.29
CA PHE A 383 6.16 -5.90 -18.57
C PHE A 383 7.53 -5.26 -18.91
N ALA A 384 7.58 -3.98 -19.27
CA ALA A 384 8.83 -3.25 -19.42
C ALA A 384 9.54 -2.96 -18.08
N SER A 385 8.82 -2.98 -16.95
CA SER A 385 9.40 -2.78 -15.62
C SER A 385 10.35 -3.92 -15.25
N PRO A 386 11.64 -3.64 -14.91
CA PRO A 386 12.59 -4.69 -14.54
C PRO A 386 12.15 -5.54 -13.35
N GLY A 387 11.43 -4.94 -12.40
CA GLY A 387 10.90 -5.66 -11.23
C GLY A 387 9.78 -6.63 -11.58
N VAL A 388 8.88 -6.26 -12.51
CA VAL A 388 7.80 -7.15 -12.98
C VAL A 388 8.39 -8.28 -13.82
N ARG A 389 9.33 -7.99 -14.72
CA ARG A 389 10.03 -9.02 -15.50
C ARG A 389 10.74 -10.03 -14.60
N LEU A 390 11.42 -9.53 -13.57
CA LEU A 390 12.06 -10.39 -12.57
C LEU A 390 11.03 -11.26 -11.84
N PHE A 391 9.93 -10.69 -11.37
CA PHE A 391 8.87 -11.42 -10.68
C PHE A 391 8.26 -12.51 -11.57
N VAL A 392 7.93 -12.18 -12.81
CA VAL A 392 7.41 -13.16 -13.79
C VAL A 392 8.43 -14.27 -14.06
N LEU A 393 9.72 -13.92 -14.24
CA LEU A 393 10.78 -14.90 -14.45
C LEU A 393 10.92 -15.83 -13.24
N LEU A 394 10.99 -15.28 -12.03
CA LEU A 394 11.09 -16.09 -10.81
C LEU A 394 9.84 -16.95 -10.58
N THR A 395 8.67 -16.45 -10.96
CA THR A 395 7.43 -17.25 -10.91
C THR A 395 7.49 -18.41 -11.91
N ALA A 396 7.98 -18.17 -13.12
CA ALA A 396 8.16 -19.24 -14.11
C ALA A 396 9.18 -20.29 -13.63
N VAL A 397 10.29 -19.85 -13.03
CA VAL A 397 11.29 -20.77 -12.43
C VAL A 397 10.66 -21.58 -11.30
N ALA A 398 9.90 -20.93 -10.39
CA ALA A 398 9.21 -21.61 -9.30
C ALA A 398 8.19 -22.64 -9.81
N ILE A 399 7.34 -22.27 -10.77
CA ILE A 399 6.38 -23.20 -11.40
C ILE A 399 7.09 -24.39 -12.03
N ALA A 400 8.19 -24.16 -12.73
CA ALA A 400 8.97 -25.25 -13.36
C ALA A 400 9.63 -26.19 -12.34
N ALA A 401 10.14 -25.64 -11.23
CA ALA A 401 10.77 -26.42 -10.17
C ALA A 401 9.76 -27.15 -9.26
N GLU A 402 8.59 -26.54 -9.06
CA GLU A 402 7.52 -27.05 -8.18
C GLU A 402 6.42 -27.81 -8.94
N ARG A 403 6.70 -28.21 -10.20
CA ARG A 403 5.67 -28.82 -11.08
C ARG A 403 4.98 -30.04 -10.46
N ASP A 404 5.67 -30.84 -9.65
CA ASP A 404 5.11 -32.00 -8.98
C ASP A 404 4.12 -31.60 -7.86
N LEU A 405 4.42 -30.48 -7.16
CA LEU A 405 3.56 -29.92 -6.14
C LEU A 405 2.32 -29.22 -6.75
N LEU A 406 2.40 -28.80 -8.02
CA LEU A 406 1.32 -28.13 -8.74
C LEU A 406 0.47 -29.10 -9.55
N ALA A 407 1.08 -30.07 -10.23
CA ALA A 407 0.43 -31.02 -11.15
C ALA A 407 -0.16 -32.27 -10.47
N GLY A 408 0.33 -32.63 -9.30
CA GLY A 408 -0.02 -33.91 -8.63
C GLY A 408 -1.33 -33.92 -7.86
N GLY A 409 -2.13 -32.83 -7.87
CA GLY A 409 -3.32 -32.75 -7.04
C GLY A 409 -4.56 -32.17 -7.74
N THR A 410 -5.73 -32.65 -7.36
CA THR A 410 -6.99 -31.98 -7.68
C THR A 410 -6.99 -30.57 -7.07
N PRO A 411 -7.66 -29.58 -7.71
CA PRO A 411 -7.80 -28.25 -7.14
C PRO A 411 -8.40 -28.33 -5.72
N GLY A 412 -7.64 -27.83 -4.73
CA GLY A 412 -8.05 -27.88 -3.32
C GLY A 412 -7.29 -28.84 -2.43
N GLY A 413 -6.31 -29.60 -2.96
CA GLY A 413 -5.45 -30.46 -2.14
C GLY A 413 -4.56 -29.67 -1.18
N PHE A 414 -4.30 -30.26 0.00
CA PHE A 414 -3.49 -29.66 1.07
C PHE A 414 -2.01 -29.93 0.84
N LEU A 415 -1.18 -28.94 1.17
CA LEU A 415 0.25 -29.16 1.32
C LEU A 415 0.52 -29.82 2.68
N GLY A 416 1.32 -30.85 2.68
CA GLY A 416 1.74 -31.54 3.90
C GLY A 416 2.98 -32.37 3.67
N GLY A 417 3.60 -32.83 4.74
CA GLY A 417 4.85 -33.58 4.67
C GLY A 417 6.08 -32.72 4.99
N GLY A 418 7.22 -33.36 5.18
CA GLY A 418 8.37 -32.68 5.73
C GLY A 418 8.08 -32.11 7.10
N ALA A 419 8.39 -30.82 7.23
CA ALA A 419 8.17 -30.08 8.46
C ALA A 419 6.77 -29.45 8.56
N LEU A 420 5.95 -29.50 7.51
CA LEU A 420 4.62 -28.90 7.51
C LEU A 420 3.56 -29.87 8.04
N VAL A 421 2.88 -29.47 9.10
CA VAL A 421 1.66 -30.13 9.54
C VAL A 421 0.57 -29.88 8.50
N PRO A 422 -0.20 -30.92 8.07
CA PRO A 422 -1.27 -30.72 7.11
C PRO A 422 -2.31 -29.71 7.59
N VAL A 423 -2.70 -28.79 6.71
CA VAL A 423 -3.62 -27.68 7.04
C VAL A 423 -4.96 -27.97 6.37
N ALA A 424 -5.94 -28.41 7.15
CA ALA A 424 -7.25 -28.79 6.64
C ALA A 424 -8.35 -27.74 6.88
N GLY A 425 -8.25 -26.96 7.96
CA GLY A 425 -9.26 -25.97 8.36
C GLY A 425 -9.40 -24.76 7.42
N GLY A 426 -10.58 -24.13 7.43
CA GLY A 426 -10.85 -22.87 6.74
C GLY A 426 -10.48 -21.63 7.58
N ALA A 427 -10.69 -20.43 7.03
CA ALA A 427 -10.47 -19.18 7.76
C ALA A 427 -11.36 -19.07 9.00
N SER A 428 -12.62 -19.56 8.94
CA SER A 428 -13.55 -19.61 10.07
C SER A 428 -12.99 -20.42 11.23
N ASP A 429 -12.38 -21.57 10.93
CA ASP A 429 -11.85 -22.48 11.94
C ASP A 429 -10.61 -21.88 12.61
N LEU A 430 -9.73 -21.20 11.84
CA LEU A 430 -8.59 -20.47 12.37
C LEU A 430 -9.02 -19.31 13.28
N TRP A 431 -10.04 -18.55 12.87
CA TRP A 431 -10.56 -17.48 13.71
C TRP A 431 -11.25 -18.01 14.96
N ALA A 432 -12.04 -19.08 14.86
CA ALA A 432 -12.66 -19.73 16.01
C ALA A 432 -11.61 -20.24 17.00
N PHE A 433 -10.54 -20.86 16.50
CA PHE A 433 -9.43 -21.33 17.31
C PHE A 433 -8.71 -20.17 18.01
N TYR A 434 -8.40 -19.08 17.26
CA TYR A 434 -7.68 -17.93 17.82
C TYR A 434 -8.50 -17.13 18.83
N THR A 435 -9.81 -17.00 18.62
CA THR A 435 -10.69 -16.23 19.51
C THR A 435 -11.23 -17.03 20.69
N GLY A 436 -11.32 -18.35 20.54
CA GLY A 436 -11.82 -19.26 21.59
C GLY A 436 -10.73 -19.77 22.54
N GLU A 437 -9.46 -19.73 22.13
CA GLU A 437 -8.38 -20.36 22.87
C GLU A 437 -7.08 -19.56 22.78
N TRP A 438 -6.13 -19.84 23.68
CA TRP A 438 -4.78 -19.28 23.63
C TRP A 438 -3.95 -19.93 22.50
N ALA A 439 -4.26 -19.56 21.27
CA ALA A 439 -3.56 -20.05 20.09
C ALA A 439 -2.25 -19.27 19.84
N PRO A 440 -1.25 -19.87 19.16
CA PRO A 440 -0.06 -19.16 18.73
C PRO A 440 -0.42 -17.94 17.86
N PRO A 441 0.25 -16.78 18.02
CA PRO A 441 -0.15 -15.54 17.35
C PRO A 441 -0.09 -15.59 15.81
N TYR A 442 0.72 -16.47 15.22
CA TYR A 442 0.76 -16.63 13.76
C TYR A 442 -0.57 -17.15 13.17
N VAL A 443 -1.39 -17.82 13.99
CA VAL A 443 -2.72 -18.29 13.59
C VAL A 443 -3.61 -17.11 13.18
N ALA A 444 -3.55 -15.98 13.91
CA ALA A 444 -4.28 -14.78 13.53
C ALA A 444 -3.83 -14.20 12.18
N VAL A 445 -2.52 -14.22 11.90
CA VAL A 445 -1.98 -13.77 10.62
C VAL A 445 -2.43 -14.69 9.48
N LEU A 446 -2.38 -16.00 9.68
CA LEU A 446 -2.88 -16.97 8.70
C LEU A 446 -4.39 -16.87 8.52
N ALA A 447 -5.17 -16.65 9.59
CA ALA A 447 -6.61 -16.42 9.50
C ALA A 447 -6.94 -15.19 8.67
N ALA A 448 -6.21 -14.08 8.88
CA ALA A 448 -6.36 -12.86 8.10
C ALA A 448 -6.01 -13.09 6.62
N LEU A 449 -4.89 -13.76 6.32
CA LEU A 449 -4.51 -14.12 4.96
C LEU A 449 -5.52 -15.07 4.31
N SER A 450 -6.01 -16.06 5.08
CA SER A 450 -7.04 -17.00 4.61
C SER A 450 -8.35 -16.29 4.31
N THR A 451 -8.73 -15.27 5.06
CA THR A 451 -9.90 -14.44 4.78
C THR A 451 -9.75 -13.70 3.45
N ILE A 452 -8.56 -13.14 3.17
CA ILE A 452 -8.22 -12.48 1.90
C ILE A 452 -8.24 -13.48 0.74
N THR A 453 -7.85 -14.74 0.96
CA THR A 453 -7.86 -15.83 -0.03
C THR A 453 -9.18 -16.60 -0.04
N PHE A 454 -10.30 -15.90 0.09
CA PHE A 454 -11.68 -16.44 0.00
C PHE A 454 -11.99 -17.57 1.00
N GLY A 455 -11.46 -17.47 2.20
CA GLY A 455 -11.68 -18.44 3.27
C GLY A 455 -10.81 -19.72 3.17
N LYS A 456 -9.92 -19.80 2.17
CA LYS A 456 -9.15 -21.01 1.86
C LYS A 456 -7.75 -20.98 2.47
N THR A 457 -7.56 -21.57 3.63
CA THR A 457 -6.25 -21.63 4.31
C THR A 457 -5.20 -22.36 3.50
N TRP A 458 -5.56 -23.45 2.82
CA TRP A 458 -4.64 -24.18 1.94
C TRP A 458 -4.05 -23.29 0.84
N LEU A 459 -4.84 -22.33 0.32
CA LEU A 459 -4.39 -21.39 -0.70
C LEU A 459 -3.43 -20.36 -0.11
N ALA A 460 -3.74 -19.82 1.08
CA ALA A 460 -2.85 -18.89 1.79
C ALA A 460 -1.49 -19.52 2.08
N VAL A 461 -1.48 -20.76 2.58
CA VAL A 461 -0.24 -21.52 2.85
C VAL A 461 0.52 -21.81 1.55
N SER A 462 -0.19 -22.22 0.48
CA SER A 462 0.43 -22.46 -0.83
C SER A 462 1.07 -21.18 -1.39
N ILE A 463 0.41 -20.02 -1.30
CA ILE A 463 0.97 -18.74 -1.76
C ILE A 463 2.23 -18.36 -0.96
N LEU A 464 2.23 -18.56 0.36
CA LEU A 464 3.40 -18.24 1.18
C LEU A 464 4.57 -19.19 0.92
N LEU A 465 4.32 -20.47 0.77
CA LEU A 465 5.36 -21.48 0.67
C LEU A 465 5.88 -21.62 -0.76
N LEU A 466 5.00 -21.91 -1.73
CA LEU A 466 5.37 -22.02 -3.14
C LEU A 466 5.70 -20.65 -3.77
N GLY A 467 5.05 -19.59 -3.29
CA GLY A 467 5.38 -18.23 -3.68
C GLY A 467 6.62 -17.64 -2.98
N CYS A 468 7.33 -18.39 -2.12
CA CYS A 468 8.48 -17.89 -1.37
C CYS A 468 9.56 -17.27 -2.27
N VAL A 469 9.93 -17.93 -3.35
CA VAL A 469 10.95 -17.45 -4.29
C VAL A 469 10.52 -16.17 -5.03
N PRO A 470 9.40 -16.12 -5.75
CA PRO A 470 9.00 -14.88 -6.43
C PRO A 470 8.67 -13.73 -5.47
N LEU A 471 8.04 -14.00 -4.32
CA LEU A 471 7.70 -12.97 -3.34
C LEU A 471 8.95 -12.40 -2.66
N SER A 472 9.93 -13.21 -2.32
CA SER A 472 11.21 -12.74 -1.74
C SER A 472 12.03 -11.94 -2.75
N GLY A 473 12.04 -12.35 -4.02
CA GLY A 473 12.67 -11.59 -5.09
C GLY A 473 12.02 -10.22 -5.31
N LEU A 474 10.70 -10.16 -5.31
CA LEU A 474 9.95 -8.90 -5.40
C LEU A 474 10.22 -8.02 -4.18
N SER A 475 10.18 -8.58 -2.98
CA SER A 475 10.47 -7.89 -1.73
C SER A 475 11.89 -7.30 -1.74
N ALA A 476 12.90 -8.08 -2.14
CA ALA A 476 14.28 -7.63 -2.25
C ALA A 476 14.45 -6.52 -3.30
N TYR A 477 13.83 -6.64 -4.47
CA TYR A 477 13.89 -5.62 -5.50
C TYR A 477 13.27 -4.29 -5.06
N LEU A 478 12.13 -4.33 -4.36
CA LEU A 478 11.45 -3.14 -3.86
C LEU A 478 12.19 -2.50 -2.68
N ALA A 479 12.68 -3.32 -1.75
CA ALA A 479 13.38 -2.85 -0.56
C ALA A 479 14.72 -2.17 -0.91
N THR A 480 15.45 -2.69 -1.89
CA THR A 480 16.74 -2.16 -2.31
C THR A 480 16.67 -0.89 -3.17
N ARG A 481 15.46 -0.48 -3.58
CA ARG A 481 15.26 0.71 -4.42
C ARG A 481 15.78 2.01 -3.79
N SER A 482 15.81 2.08 -2.46
CA SER A 482 16.20 3.29 -1.74
C SER A 482 17.72 3.46 -1.58
N PHE A 483 18.52 2.40 -1.73
CA PHE A 483 19.98 2.45 -1.47
C PHE A 483 20.86 1.88 -2.58
N VAL A 484 20.32 1.08 -3.52
CA VAL A 484 21.04 0.63 -4.70
C VAL A 484 20.53 1.38 -5.92
N GLY A 485 21.25 2.42 -6.37
CA GLY A 485 20.84 3.27 -7.52
C GLY A 485 20.92 2.52 -8.85
N TYR A 486 21.93 1.66 -9.04
CA TYR A 486 22.19 0.95 -10.29
C TYR A 486 21.19 -0.19 -10.52
N ARG A 487 20.31 -0.02 -11.52
CA ARG A 487 19.20 -0.96 -11.82
C ARG A 487 19.63 -2.41 -12.05
N PRO A 488 20.68 -2.73 -12.85
CA PRO A 488 21.13 -4.11 -13.06
C PRO A 488 21.58 -4.79 -11.76
N ALA A 489 22.27 -4.08 -10.86
CA ALA A 489 22.68 -4.62 -9.57
C ALA A 489 21.49 -4.97 -8.68
N ARG A 490 20.40 -4.18 -8.72
CA ARG A 490 19.16 -4.50 -7.98
C ARG A 490 18.51 -5.77 -8.49
N VAL A 491 18.44 -5.95 -9.81
CA VAL A 491 17.88 -7.15 -10.42
C VAL A 491 18.71 -8.38 -10.04
N TRP A 492 20.03 -8.25 -10.16
CA TRP A 492 20.97 -9.32 -9.76
C TRP A 492 20.84 -9.67 -8.28
N LEU A 493 20.85 -8.68 -7.39
CA LEU A 493 20.72 -8.88 -5.95
C LEU A 493 19.41 -9.60 -5.63
N ALA A 494 18.30 -9.14 -6.20
CA ALA A 494 16.98 -9.69 -5.93
C ALA A 494 16.83 -11.12 -6.49
N ALA A 495 17.39 -11.40 -7.67
CA ALA A 495 17.41 -12.74 -8.25
C ALA A 495 18.28 -13.71 -7.41
N THR A 496 19.48 -13.27 -7.03
CA THR A 496 20.38 -14.08 -6.21
C THR A 496 19.79 -14.34 -4.82
N TYR A 497 19.18 -13.31 -4.20
CA TYR A 497 18.49 -13.46 -2.91
C TYR A 497 17.36 -14.50 -2.99
N ALA A 498 16.49 -14.39 -3.99
CA ALA A 498 15.35 -15.27 -4.16
C ALA A 498 15.74 -16.74 -4.37
N LEU A 499 16.88 -16.99 -4.99
CA LEU A 499 17.38 -18.32 -5.33
C LEU A 499 18.49 -18.82 -4.39
N LEU A 500 18.65 -18.22 -3.21
CA LEU A 500 19.56 -18.73 -2.19
C LEU A 500 19.16 -20.15 -1.74
N PRO A 501 20.12 -20.99 -1.32
CA PRO A 501 19.83 -22.33 -0.80
C PRO A 501 18.81 -22.37 0.34
N VAL A 502 18.73 -21.26 1.09
CA VAL A 502 17.73 -21.10 2.15
C VAL A 502 16.31 -21.10 1.57
N ALA A 503 16.06 -20.41 0.44
CA ALA A 503 14.73 -20.33 -0.15
C ALA A 503 14.27 -21.69 -0.71
N THR A 504 15.12 -22.37 -1.48
CA THR A 504 14.80 -23.69 -2.04
C THR A 504 14.61 -24.76 -0.96
N GLY A 505 15.45 -24.72 0.09
CA GLY A 505 15.35 -25.60 1.25
C GLY A 505 14.08 -25.35 2.09
N VAL A 506 13.64 -24.10 2.20
CA VAL A 506 12.36 -23.72 2.85
C VAL A 506 11.17 -24.36 2.13
N VAL A 507 11.13 -24.28 0.79
CA VAL A 507 10.06 -24.86 -0.01
C VAL A 507 10.10 -26.39 0.10
N ALA A 508 11.24 -27.02 -0.16
CA ALA A 508 11.38 -28.46 -0.16
C ALA A 508 11.00 -29.11 1.18
N SER A 509 11.37 -28.47 2.29
CA SER A 509 11.10 -28.98 3.65
C SER A 509 9.78 -28.52 4.24
N GLY A 510 9.00 -27.65 3.58
CA GLY A 510 7.71 -27.19 4.06
C GLY A 510 7.76 -26.24 5.27
N ARG A 511 8.79 -25.38 5.39
CA ARG A 511 9.00 -24.47 6.53
C ARG A 511 8.30 -23.12 6.36
N ILE A 512 7.02 -23.06 6.70
CA ILE A 512 6.21 -21.84 6.53
C ILE A 512 6.73 -20.65 7.37
N GLY A 513 7.25 -20.90 8.57
CA GLY A 513 7.81 -19.87 9.44
C GLY A 513 9.01 -19.18 8.80
N SER A 514 9.98 -19.96 8.37
CA SER A 514 11.16 -19.48 7.62
C SER A 514 10.77 -18.82 6.30
N ALA A 515 9.73 -19.30 5.58
CA ALA A 515 9.25 -18.66 4.35
C ALA A 515 8.81 -17.22 4.60
N VAL A 516 7.98 -17.00 5.61
CA VAL A 516 7.50 -15.67 5.97
C VAL A 516 8.64 -14.73 6.36
N VAL A 517 9.58 -15.22 7.18
CA VAL A 517 10.75 -14.44 7.58
C VAL A 517 11.60 -14.09 6.35
N PHE A 518 11.84 -15.03 5.45
CA PHE A 518 12.64 -14.84 4.24
C PHE A 518 12.00 -13.81 3.29
N ILE A 519 10.69 -13.84 3.10
CA ILE A 519 9.96 -12.85 2.31
C ILE A 519 10.07 -11.45 2.92
N LEU A 520 10.00 -11.33 4.27
CA LEU A 520 10.00 -10.05 4.97
C LEU A 520 11.40 -9.48 5.24
N LEU A 521 12.45 -10.30 5.22
CA LEU A 521 13.80 -9.89 5.58
C LEU A 521 14.34 -8.68 4.81
N PRO A 522 14.16 -8.54 3.48
CA PRO A 522 14.58 -7.34 2.77
C PRO A 522 13.85 -6.07 3.25
N VAL A 523 12.59 -6.20 3.66
CA VAL A 523 11.80 -5.08 4.21
C VAL A 523 12.33 -4.70 5.59
N TYR A 524 12.67 -5.67 6.44
CA TYR A 524 13.33 -5.40 7.72
C TYR A 524 14.63 -4.63 7.52
N ALA A 525 15.48 -5.06 6.60
CA ALA A 525 16.73 -4.38 6.28
C ALA A 525 16.49 -2.93 5.81
N SER A 526 15.52 -2.71 4.93
CA SER A 526 15.16 -1.37 4.45
C SER A 526 14.59 -0.47 5.56
N LEU A 527 13.80 -1.00 6.48
CA LEU A 527 13.28 -0.24 7.62
C LEU A 527 14.39 0.04 8.65
N ALA A 528 15.26 -0.92 8.89
CA ALA A 528 16.41 -0.74 9.80
C ALA A 528 17.33 0.40 9.35
N THR A 529 17.61 0.53 8.05
CA THR A 529 18.40 1.67 7.54
C THR A 529 17.73 3.02 7.84
N LYS A 530 16.40 3.09 7.79
CA LYS A 530 15.62 4.30 8.13
C LYS A 530 15.58 4.57 9.63
N VAL A 531 15.53 3.51 10.46
CA VAL A 531 15.58 3.60 11.93
C VAL A 531 16.92 4.19 12.39
N LEU A 532 18.00 3.83 11.69
CA LEU A 532 19.36 4.31 11.96
C LEU A 532 19.67 5.68 11.33
N ALA A 533 18.75 6.25 10.52
CA ALA A 533 18.90 7.57 9.93
C ALA A 533 18.70 8.69 10.97
N ASP A 534 19.34 9.85 10.73
CA ASP A 534 19.36 11.00 11.66
C ASP A 534 18.02 11.79 11.74
N THR A 535 17.02 11.45 10.93
CA THR A 535 15.76 12.19 10.84
C THR A 535 14.76 11.69 11.89
N ARG A 536 14.39 12.54 12.86
CA ARG A 536 13.55 12.15 14.02
C ARG A 536 12.17 11.57 13.66
N LYS A 537 11.36 12.27 12.83
CA LYS A 537 9.99 11.83 12.52
C LYS A 537 9.91 10.62 11.58
N PRO A 538 10.61 10.58 10.43
CA PRO A 538 10.61 9.40 9.54
C PRO A 538 11.22 8.15 10.20
N ALA A 539 12.28 8.32 10.99
CA ALA A 539 12.92 7.21 11.70
C ALA A 539 12.00 6.58 12.74
N ARG A 540 11.26 7.40 13.52
CA ARG A 540 10.29 6.89 14.50
C ARG A 540 9.16 6.11 13.86
N ARG A 541 8.64 6.56 12.71
CA ARG A 541 7.63 5.82 11.94
C ARG A 541 8.16 4.49 11.41
N ALA A 542 9.39 4.50 10.90
CA ALA A 542 10.07 3.29 10.46
C ALA A 542 10.29 2.31 11.63
N ALA A 543 10.54 2.81 12.84
CA ALA A 543 10.68 1.98 14.04
C ALA A 543 9.37 1.27 14.41
N TRP A 544 8.22 1.97 14.39
CA TRP A 544 6.92 1.35 14.58
C TRP A 544 6.60 0.32 13.50
N GLY A 545 6.89 0.64 12.22
CA GLY A 545 6.70 -0.29 11.11
C GLY A 545 7.58 -1.53 11.19
N LEU A 546 8.86 -1.35 11.57
CA LEU A 546 9.78 -2.46 11.81
C LEU A 546 9.29 -3.33 12.95
N GLY A 547 8.86 -2.73 14.08
CA GLY A 547 8.35 -3.46 15.23
C GLY A 547 7.09 -4.27 14.90
N LEU A 548 6.16 -3.71 14.13
CA LEU A 548 4.96 -4.44 13.70
C LEU A 548 5.30 -5.65 12.82
N LEU A 549 6.14 -5.44 11.81
CA LEU A 549 6.54 -6.53 10.93
C LEU A 549 7.42 -7.55 11.66
N LEU A 550 8.26 -7.09 12.61
CA LEU A 550 9.04 -7.98 13.46
C LEU A 550 8.14 -8.84 14.36
N ALA A 551 7.02 -8.28 14.89
CA ALA A 551 6.04 -9.07 15.62
C ALA A 551 5.44 -10.20 14.76
N VAL A 552 5.11 -9.91 13.48
CA VAL A 552 4.65 -10.92 12.55
C VAL A 552 5.72 -12.00 12.36
N GLY A 553 6.95 -11.64 12.02
CA GLY A 553 8.02 -12.63 11.82
C GLY A 553 8.36 -13.43 13.07
N THR A 554 8.34 -12.80 14.26
CA THR A 554 8.56 -13.46 15.55
C THR A 554 7.45 -14.47 15.86
N ALA A 555 6.21 -14.15 15.52
CA ALA A 555 5.10 -15.09 15.68
C ALA A 555 5.30 -16.36 14.84
N PHE A 556 5.88 -16.26 13.64
CA PHE A 556 6.18 -17.38 12.76
C PHE A 556 7.49 -18.12 13.11
N ALA A 557 8.51 -17.38 13.56
CA ALA A 557 9.83 -17.92 13.92
C ALA A 557 10.45 -17.09 15.05
N PRO A 558 10.27 -17.47 16.32
CA PRO A 558 10.72 -16.71 17.50
C PRO A 558 12.22 -16.39 17.51
N ILE A 559 13.04 -17.26 16.95
CA ILE A 559 14.51 -17.07 16.82
C ILE A 559 14.85 -15.76 16.10
N LEU A 560 13.99 -15.27 15.20
CA LEU A 560 14.14 -14.00 14.51
C LEU A 560 14.30 -12.85 15.49
N TYR A 561 13.47 -12.82 16.55
CA TYR A 561 13.51 -11.75 17.54
C TYR A 561 14.84 -11.69 18.28
N VAL A 562 15.35 -12.84 18.72
CA VAL A 562 16.62 -12.95 19.42
C VAL A 562 17.75 -12.42 18.52
N PHE A 563 17.75 -12.84 17.26
CA PHE A 563 18.78 -12.41 16.31
C PHE A 563 18.72 -10.89 16.03
N VAL A 564 17.53 -10.34 15.79
CA VAL A 564 17.34 -8.90 15.56
C VAL A 564 17.64 -8.09 16.81
N ALA A 565 17.34 -8.62 18.02
CA ALA A 565 17.69 -7.97 19.28
C ALA A 565 19.22 -7.87 19.47
N VAL A 566 19.96 -8.94 19.14
CA VAL A 566 21.44 -8.92 19.16
C VAL A 566 21.99 -7.89 18.18
N LEU A 567 21.51 -7.89 16.94
CA LEU A 567 21.92 -6.89 15.94
C LEU A 567 21.54 -5.46 16.35
N GLY A 568 20.36 -5.28 16.96
CA GLY A 568 19.88 -4.01 17.50
C GLY A 568 20.76 -3.50 18.64
N LEU A 569 21.18 -4.39 19.55
CA LEU A 569 22.11 -4.05 20.64
C LEU A 569 23.48 -3.63 20.08
N LEU A 570 24.02 -4.39 19.14
CA LEU A 570 25.27 -4.04 18.47
C LEU A 570 25.18 -2.67 17.77
N ALA A 571 24.04 -2.40 17.10
CA ALA A 571 23.79 -1.11 16.48
C ALA A 571 23.64 0.01 17.53
N ALA A 572 22.99 -0.24 18.67
CA ALA A 572 22.86 0.73 19.75
C ALA A 572 24.23 1.11 20.33
N VAL A 573 25.10 0.14 20.57
CA VAL A 573 26.48 0.38 21.04
C VAL A 573 27.30 1.14 19.99
N SER A 574 27.21 0.75 18.72
CA SER A 574 28.00 1.35 17.63
C SER A 574 27.56 2.77 17.26
N PHE A 575 26.27 3.08 17.33
CA PHE A 575 25.68 4.33 16.83
C PHE A 575 25.05 5.21 17.92
N GLY A 576 24.74 4.66 19.09
CA GLY A 576 23.98 5.37 20.14
C GLY A 576 24.69 6.60 20.69
N GLY A 577 26.05 6.59 20.74
CA GLY A 577 26.84 7.74 21.13
C GLY A 577 26.98 8.82 20.06
N VAL A 578 26.83 8.47 18.80
CA VAL A 578 27.08 9.36 17.64
C VAL A 578 25.78 10.00 17.13
N ARG A 579 24.66 9.29 17.22
CA ARG A 579 23.39 9.73 16.64
C ARG A 579 22.29 9.80 17.69
N ARG A 580 21.80 11.02 17.97
CA ARG A 580 20.74 11.25 18.95
C ARG A 580 19.42 10.63 18.49
N GLY A 581 18.78 9.80 19.36
CA GLY A 581 17.45 9.21 19.15
C GLY A 581 17.44 7.79 18.58
N VAL A 582 18.59 7.22 18.17
CA VAL A 582 18.69 5.84 17.68
C VAL A 582 18.28 4.84 18.76
N GLY A 583 18.72 5.00 20.01
CA GLY A 583 18.33 4.13 21.12
C GLY A 583 16.82 4.09 21.34
N GLY A 584 16.14 5.25 21.32
CA GLY A 584 14.70 5.32 21.47
C GLY A 584 13.93 4.66 20.30
N ASN A 585 14.44 4.81 19.07
CA ASN A 585 13.85 4.15 17.91
C ASN A 585 14.04 2.63 17.95
N LEU A 586 15.19 2.15 18.41
CA LEU A 586 15.45 0.72 18.60
C LEU A 586 14.58 0.14 19.72
N LEU A 587 14.39 0.88 20.84
CA LEU A 587 13.44 0.48 21.90
C LEU A 587 12.02 0.35 21.38
N ILE A 588 11.55 1.26 20.53
CA ILE A 588 10.23 1.15 19.88
C ILE A 588 10.19 -0.10 18.99
N ALA A 589 11.18 -0.30 18.12
CA ALA A 589 11.20 -1.42 17.19
C ALA A 589 11.26 -2.78 17.90
N LEU A 590 12.04 -2.91 18.96
CA LEU A 590 12.18 -4.15 19.74
C LEU A 590 11.07 -4.31 20.80
N GLY A 591 10.55 -3.23 21.36
CA GLY A 591 9.48 -3.27 22.35
C GLY A 591 8.10 -3.59 21.76
N THR A 592 7.85 -3.16 20.52
CA THR A 592 6.55 -3.41 19.86
C THR A 592 6.19 -4.90 19.76
N PRO A 593 7.07 -5.83 19.34
CA PRO A 593 6.78 -7.26 19.35
C PRO A 593 6.46 -7.80 20.75
N LEU A 594 7.19 -7.34 21.77
CA LEU A 594 6.95 -7.78 23.15
C LEU A 594 5.54 -7.37 23.63
N LEU A 595 5.10 -6.16 23.26
CA LEU A 595 3.76 -5.68 23.58
C LEU A 595 2.67 -6.42 22.79
N LEU A 596 2.87 -6.66 21.49
CA LEU A 596 1.86 -7.29 20.63
C LEU A 596 1.70 -8.79 20.88
N LEU A 597 2.80 -9.47 21.24
CA LEU A 597 2.80 -10.92 21.46
C LEU A 597 2.61 -11.29 22.96
N GLY A 598 2.71 -10.34 23.85
CA GLY A 598 2.48 -10.37 25.31
C GLY A 598 2.39 -11.74 25.98
N PRO A 599 1.16 -12.24 26.26
CA PRO A 599 0.95 -13.49 27.00
C PRO A 599 1.56 -14.72 26.35
N TRP A 600 1.64 -14.77 25.00
CA TRP A 600 2.28 -15.88 24.32
C TRP A 600 3.77 -15.98 24.62
N LEU A 601 4.43 -14.84 24.89
CA LEU A 601 5.85 -14.83 25.27
C LEU A 601 6.09 -15.53 26.62
N ALA A 602 5.10 -15.56 27.52
CA ALA A 602 5.21 -16.31 28.77
C ALA A 602 5.44 -17.82 28.51
N THR A 603 4.79 -18.37 27.48
CA THR A 603 4.99 -19.77 27.08
C THR A 603 6.40 -20.07 26.59
N ILE A 604 7.11 -19.06 26.05
CA ILE A 604 8.52 -19.16 25.64
C ILE A 604 9.43 -19.12 26.88
N VAL A 605 9.06 -18.34 27.90
CA VAL A 605 9.82 -18.28 29.16
C VAL A 605 9.68 -19.59 29.92
N GLU A 606 8.50 -20.20 29.90
CA GLU A 606 8.23 -21.52 30.53
C GLU A 606 8.98 -22.66 29.81
N ASP A 607 9.06 -22.63 28.49
CA ASP A 607 9.77 -23.60 27.66
C ASP A 607 10.67 -22.88 26.62
N PRO A 608 11.94 -22.55 26.98
CA PRO A 608 12.86 -21.83 26.10
C PRO A 608 13.17 -22.52 24.78
N VAL A 609 12.95 -23.84 24.67
CA VAL A 609 13.14 -24.58 23.43
C VAL A 609 12.17 -24.09 22.34
N ARG A 610 11.03 -23.49 22.73
CA ARG A 610 10.09 -22.86 21.79
C ARG A 610 10.67 -21.73 20.98
N ILE A 611 11.78 -21.11 21.39
CA ILE A 611 12.51 -20.10 20.59
C ILE A 611 13.00 -20.70 19.28
N LEU A 612 13.36 -22.00 19.28
CA LEU A 612 13.88 -22.71 18.12
C LEU A 612 12.78 -23.32 17.25
N ARG A 613 11.52 -23.32 17.69
CA ARG A 613 10.41 -23.87 16.92
C ARG A 613 9.89 -22.85 15.93
N GLU A 614 9.50 -23.34 14.76
CA GLU A 614 8.82 -22.53 13.73
C GLU A 614 7.33 -22.86 13.70
N ALA A 615 6.53 -21.94 13.14
CA ALA A 615 5.09 -22.11 12.96
C ALA A 615 4.74 -23.39 12.19
N GLY A 616 3.84 -24.20 12.75
CA GLY A 616 3.31 -25.38 12.08
C GLY A 616 4.28 -26.56 11.97
N LEU A 617 5.41 -26.53 12.66
CA LEU A 617 6.37 -27.64 12.66
C LEU A 617 6.08 -28.64 13.78
N PRO A 618 6.05 -29.95 13.48
CA PRO A 618 6.29 -30.95 14.48
C PRO A 618 7.75 -30.84 15.00
N MET A 619 8.03 -31.40 16.15
CA MET A 619 9.41 -31.44 16.67
C MET A 619 10.28 -32.30 15.74
N THR A 620 11.11 -31.64 14.91
CA THR A 620 12.10 -32.33 14.06
C THR A 620 13.49 -31.93 14.48
N SER A 621 14.34 -32.89 14.76
CA SER A 621 15.79 -32.68 14.85
C SER A 621 16.37 -32.58 13.43
N ALA A 622 17.22 -31.59 13.20
CA ALA A 622 18.01 -31.48 11.98
C ALA A 622 19.43 -32.01 12.25
N PRO A 623 20.08 -32.68 11.28
CA PRO A 623 21.46 -33.09 11.46
C PRO A 623 22.38 -31.90 11.62
N THR A 624 23.46 -32.07 12.41
CA THR A 624 24.50 -31.02 12.54
C THR A 624 25.25 -30.87 11.21
N LEU A 625 25.39 -29.62 10.77
CA LEU A 625 25.98 -29.27 9.48
C LEU A 625 27.50 -29.14 9.61
N ALA A 626 28.21 -29.52 8.56
CA ALA A 626 29.62 -29.28 8.40
C ALA A 626 29.94 -27.78 8.24
N PRO A 627 31.07 -27.28 8.77
CA PRO A 627 31.42 -25.86 8.71
C PRO A 627 31.44 -25.28 7.29
N GLU A 628 31.83 -26.04 6.30
CA GLU A 628 31.87 -25.64 4.90
C GLU A 628 30.47 -25.36 4.33
N ALA A 629 29.45 -26.10 4.75
CA ALA A 629 28.07 -25.84 4.38
C ALA A 629 27.60 -24.48 4.98
N LEU A 630 27.89 -24.21 6.24
CA LEU A 630 27.52 -22.95 6.89
C LEU A 630 28.24 -21.77 6.27
N LEU A 631 29.55 -21.89 5.96
CA LEU A 631 30.30 -20.84 5.29
C LEU A 631 29.81 -20.56 3.86
N THR A 632 29.34 -21.57 3.17
CA THR A 632 28.74 -21.42 1.84
C THR A 632 27.25 -21.08 1.86
N LEU A 633 26.71 -20.67 3.02
CA LEU A 633 25.31 -20.27 3.22
C LEU A 633 24.30 -21.39 2.86
N ASN A 634 24.71 -22.63 2.97
CA ASN A 634 23.89 -23.79 2.68
C ASN A 634 23.26 -24.33 3.99
N PRO A 635 21.92 -24.30 4.12
CA PRO A 635 21.24 -24.74 5.35
C PRO A 635 21.14 -26.29 5.45
N GLY A 636 21.59 -27.02 4.44
CA GLY A 636 21.45 -28.47 4.37
C GLY A 636 20.02 -28.96 4.25
N GLY A 637 19.84 -30.24 4.14
CA GLY A 637 18.53 -30.89 4.04
C GLY A 637 17.96 -30.92 2.62
N PRO A 638 16.69 -31.30 2.50
CA PRO A 638 16.01 -31.44 1.20
C PRO A 638 16.01 -30.13 0.41
N GLY A 639 16.18 -30.18 -0.91
CA GLY A 639 16.17 -29.02 -1.81
C GLY A 639 17.39 -28.12 -1.72
N ALA A 640 18.39 -28.46 -0.88
CA ALA A 640 19.63 -27.70 -0.82
C ALA A 640 20.52 -28.01 -2.01
N PRO A 641 20.99 -27.01 -2.80
CA PRO A 641 21.91 -27.23 -3.90
C PRO A 641 23.32 -27.59 -3.38
N PRO A 642 24.22 -28.08 -4.24
CA PRO A 642 25.62 -28.30 -3.88
C PRO A 642 26.30 -27.01 -3.34
N ILE A 643 27.27 -27.17 -2.42
CA ILE A 643 27.92 -26.06 -1.72
C ILE A 643 28.63 -25.07 -2.65
N TRP A 644 29.08 -25.49 -3.83
CA TRP A 644 29.77 -24.65 -4.81
C TRP A 644 28.87 -23.59 -5.48
N VAL A 645 27.57 -23.74 -5.42
CA VAL A 645 26.61 -22.82 -6.08
C VAL A 645 26.74 -21.41 -5.54
N THR A 646 26.95 -21.26 -4.25
CA THR A 646 27.10 -19.94 -3.58
C THR A 646 28.53 -19.46 -3.50
N ALA A 647 29.51 -20.25 -3.92
CA ALA A 647 30.93 -19.88 -3.90
C ALA A 647 31.22 -18.60 -4.69
N GLY A 648 30.55 -18.40 -5.83
CA GLY A 648 30.66 -17.18 -6.63
C GLY A 648 30.25 -15.93 -5.86
N LEU A 649 29.18 -16.00 -5.06
CA LEU A 649 28.75 -14.91 -4.19
C LEU A 649 29.82 -14.55 -3.16
N LEU A 650 30.43 -15.57 -2.51
CA LEU A 650 31.47 -15.35 -1.53
C LEU A 650 32.71 -14.70 -2.14
N VAL A 651 33.13 -15.15 -3.33
CA VAL A 651 34.26 -14.55 -4.04
C VAL A 651 34.01 -13.07 -4.35
N VAL A 652 32.84 -12.73 -4.83
CA VAL A 652 32.49 -11.33 -5.13
C VAL A 652 32.35 -10.51 -3.84
N ALA A 653 31.83 -11.10 -2.76
CA ALA A 653 31.73 -10.45 -1.46
C ALA A 653 33.11 -10.15 -0.84
N LEU A 654 34.06 -11.08 -0.96
CA LEU A 654 35.46 -10.87 -0.57
C LEU A 654 36.10 -9.76 -1.42
N GLY A 655 35.84 -9.74 -2.73
CA GLY A 655 36.28 -8.66 -3.60
C GLY A 655 35.74 -7.28 -3.21
N ALA A 656 34.56 -7.23 -2.63
CA ALA A 656 33.98 -5.98 -2.16
C ALA A 656 34.73 -5.35 -0.97
N LEU A 657 35.48 -6.13 -0.19
CA LEU A 657 36.33 -5.62 0.88
C LEU A 657 37.49 -4.74 0.36
N LEU A 658 37.89 -4.91 -0.89
CA LEU A 658 38.95 -4.12 -1.53
C LEU A 658 38.47 -2.73 -1.95
N LEU A 659 37.18 -2.43 -1.84
CA LEU A 659 36.60 -1.15 -2.23
C LEU A 659 36.82 -0.09 -1.14
N ARG A 660 37.62 0.93 -1.43
CA ARG A 660 37.87 2.06 -0.52
C ARG A 660 36.61 2.97 -0.35
N ARG A 661 35.70 2.99 -1.33
CA ARG A 661 34.45 3.76 -1.27
C ARG A 661 33.36 2.89 -0.62
N HIS A 662 32.63 3.41 0.35
CA HIS A 662 31.60 2.68 1.13
C HIS A 662 32.12 1.62 2.13
N GLN A 663 33.39 1.70 2.57
CA GLN A 663 34.00 0.74 3.52
C GLN A 663 33.14 0.49 4.75
N PHE A 664 32.49 1.55 5.28
CA PHE A 664 31.63 1.43 6.45
C PHE A 664 30.42 0.50 6.21
N ILE A 665 29.71 0.66 5.07
CA ILE A 665 28.54 -0.16 4.77
C ILE A 665 28.96 -1.61 4.47
N VAL A 666 30.10 -1.79 3.79
CA VAL A 666 30.66 -3.12 3.53
C VAL A 666 31.04 -3.78 4.85
N ALA A 667 31.67 -3.05 5.79
CA ALA A 667 32.02 -3.57 7.12
C ALA A 667 30.78 -3.99 7.92
N VAL A 668 29.71 -3.18 7.89
CA VAL A 668 28.42 -3.53 8.52
C VAL A 668 27.82 -4.79 7.89
N GLY A 669 27.82 -4.90 6.54
CA GLY A 669 27.31 -6.07 5.84
C GLY A 669 28.08 -7.34 6.21
N TRP A 670 29.41 -7.26 6.28
CA TRP A 670 30.27 -8.38 6.74
C TRP A 670 30.06 -8.67 8.23
N GLY A 671 29.87 -7.65 9.08
CA GLY A 671 29.52 -7.83 10.49
C GLY A 671 28.24 -8.64 10.66
N VAL A 672 27.16 -8.27 9.92
CA VAL A 672 25.91 -9.04 9.90
C VAL A 672 26.15 -10.47 9.39
N ALA A 673 26.97 -10.65 8.37
CA ALA A 673 27.29 -11.96 7.82
C ALA A 673 28.00 -12.86 8.84
N ILE A 674 29.03 -12.33 9.53
CA ILE A 674 29.77 -13.08 10.56
C ILE A 674 28.85 -13.46 11.72
N VAL A 675 28.07 -12.50 12.25
CA VAL A 675 27.10 -12.79 13.33
C VAL A 675 26.08 -13.83 12.87
N GLY A 676 25.62 -13.74 11.61
CA GLY A 676 24.70 -14.72 11.02
C GLY A 676 25.27 -16.14 10.95
N VAL A 677 26.51 -16.29 10.48
CA VAL A 677 27.19 -17.60 10.40
C VAL A 677 27.48 -18.16 11.80
N LEU A 678 27.91 -17.32 12.76
CA LEU A 678 28.10 -17.74 14.15
C LEU A 678 26.78 -18.22 14.77
N ALA A 679 25.71 -17.48 14.60
CA ALA A 679 24.38 -17.91 15.07
C ALA A 679 23.92 -19.19 14.39
N ALA A 680 24.16 -19.35 13.08
CA ALA A 680 23.85 -20.56 12.35
C ALA A 680 24.63 -21.78 12.88
N THR A 681 25.88 -21.58 13.28
CA THR A 681 26.70 -22.62 13.90
C THR A 681 26.10 -23.05 15.25
N VAL A 682 25.71 -22.09 16.10
CA VAL A 682 25.03 -22.41 17.38
C VAL A 682 23.73 -23.16 17.16
N VAL A 683 22.88 -22.67 16.26
CA VAL A 683 21.57 -23.28 15.95
C VAL A 683 21.75 -24.70 15.40
N SER A 684 22.73 -24.91 14.52
CA SER A 684 23.05 -26.26 13.98
C SER A 684 23.53 -27.22 15.08
N ARG A 685 24.33 -26.71 16.05
CA ARG A 685 24.76 -27.51 17.21
C ARG A 685 23.59 -27.89 18.13
N LEU A 686 22.52 -27.11 18.16
CA LEU A 686 21.27 -27.43 18.87
C LEU A 686 20.32 -28.34 18.07
N SER A 687 20.85 -29.00 17.03
CA SER A 687 20.07 -29.88 16.13
C SER A 687 18.85 -29.21 15.52
N THR A 688 18.94 -27.92 15.25
CA THR A 688 17.89 -27.11 14.64
C THR A 688 18.37 -26.56 13.29
N TRP A 689 17.46 -26.40 12.37
CA TRP A 689 17.77 -25.91 11.01
C TRP A 689 18.19 -24.42 11.01
N PRO A 690 19.38 -24.08 10.48
CA PRO A 690 19.97 -22.75 10.62
C PRO A 690 19.58 -21.75 9.53
N GLY A 691 18.49 -21.99 8.78
CA GLY A 691 18.15 -21.19 7.61
C GLY A 691 17.91 -19.70 7.89
N VAL A 692 17.25 -19.35 9.01
CA VAL A 692 16.99 -17.94 9.36
C VAL A 692 18.30 -17.17 9.59
N PRO A 693 19.26 -17.60 10.44
CA PRO A 693 20.55 -16.92 10.58
C PRO A 693 21.35 -16.83 9.28
N LEU A 694 21.33 -17.90 8.44
CA LEU A 694 22.01 -17.89 7.15
C LEU A 694 21.38 -16.90 6.16
N ALA A 695 20.08 -16.70 6.21
CA ALA A 695 19.41 -15.68 5.40
C ALA A 695 19.92 -14.25 5.73
N PHE A 696 20.13 -13.96 7.02
CA PHE A 696 20.74 -12.69 7.44
C PHE A 696 22.19 -12.57 6.94
N ALA A 697 22.98 -13.63 7.10
CA ALA A 697 24.35 -13.64 6.60
C ALA A 697 24.40 -13.36 5.10
N ALA A 698 23.57 -14.05 4.31
CA ALA A 698 23.48 -13.85 2.88
C ALA A 698 23.04 -12.42 2.51
N THR A 699 22.08 -11.84 3.24
CA THR A 699 21.62 -10.47 3.01
C THR A 699 22.76 -9.46 3.22
N GLY A 700 23.56 -9.62 4.27
CA GLY A 700 24.73 -8.79 4.53
C GLY A 700 25.76 -8.82 3.40
N LEU A 701 26.07 -10.03 2.90
CA LEU A 701 27.02 -10.22 1.78
C LEU A 701 26.45 -9.65 0.47
N LEU A 702 25.18 -9.89 0.17
CA LEU A 702 24.53 -9.40 -1.05
C LEU A 702 24.48 -7.87 -1.12
N VAL A 703 24.19 -7.21 -0.01
CA VAL A 703 24.21 -5.74 0.04
C VAL A 703 25.62 -5.21 -0.19
N SER A 704 26.64 -5.83 0.44
CA SER A 704 28.06 -5.46 0.26
C SER A 704 28.51 -5.58 -1.19
N THR A 705 28.10 -6.68 -1.88
CA THR A 705 28.42 -6.90 -3.29
C THR A 705 27.67 -5.98 -4.25
N ALA A 706 26.41 -5.69 -3.98
CA ALA A 706 25.62 -4.78 -4.82
C ALA A 706 26.16 -3.35 -4.86
N LEU A 707 26.79 -2.89 -3.77
CA LEU A 707 27.45 -1.60 -3.69
C LEU A 707 28.76 -1.53 -4.50
N ALA A 708 29.34 -2.67 -4.85
CA ALA A 708 30.51 -2.73 -5.71
C ALA A 708 30.17 -2.55 -7.21
N ALA A 709 28.90 -2.77 -7.59
CA ALA A 709 28.49 -2.81 -8.98
C ALA A 709 28.81 -1.54 -9.80
N PRO A 710 28.67 -0.29 -9.31
CA PRO A 710 29.07 0.90 -10.06
C PRO A 710 30.56 0.89 -10.43
N ARG A 711 31.43 0.44 -9.53
CA ARG A 711 32.87 0.34 -9.78
C ARG A 711 33.19 -0.71 -10.84
N ILE A 712 32.49 -1.85 -10.79
CA ILE A 712 32.62 -2.89 -11.81
C ILE A 712 32.16 -2.35 -13.17
N ALA A 713 31.12 -1.53 -13.23
CA ALA A 713 30.66 -0.89 -14.45
C ALA A 713 31.70 0.12 -15.00
N GLU A 714 32.38 0.89 -14.14
CA GLU A 714 33.50 1.77 -14.53
C GLU A 714 34.66 0.95 -15.12
N PHE A 715 35.06 -0.16 -14.49
CA PHE A 715 36.12 -1.01 -15.00
C PHE A 715 35.78 -1.69 -16.33
N ARG A 716 34.50 -1.93 -16.59
CA ARG A 716 34.03 -2.45 -17.87
C ARG A 716 34.23 -1.49 -19.04
N GLN A 717 34.21 -0.17 -18.73
CA GLN A 717 34.50 0.88 -19.71
C GLN A 717 36.00 1.14 -19.88
N ALA A 718 36.84 0.70 -18.92
CA ALA A 718 38.28 0.78 -19.01
C ALA A 718 38.84 -0.24 -20.01
N GLY A 719 40.00 0.02 -20.61
CA GLY A 719 40.68 -0.93 -21.51
C GLY A 719 41.49 -1.99 -20.77
N GLY A 720 41.94 -3.04 -21.50
CA GLY A 720 42.91 -4.02 -21.06
C GLY A 720 42.42 -4.98 -19.96
N PHE A 721 43.33 -5.35 -19.04
CA PHE A 721 43.09 -6.34 -17.97
C PHE A 721 41.94 -5.97 -17.02
N ARG A 722 41.67 -4.69 -16.82
CA ARG A 722 40.59 -4.22 -15.96
C ARG A 722 39.20 -4.57 -16.54
N ARG A 723 39.03 -4.49 -17.85
CA ARG A 723 37.80 -4.89 -18.54
C ARG A 723 37.61 -6.41 -18.45
N ALA A 724 38.67 -7.21 -18.67
CA ALA A 724 38.60 -8.65 -18.54
C ALA A 724 38.24 -9.10 -17.11
N GLY A 725 38.87 -8.48 -16.12
CA GLY A 725 38.55 -8.73 -14.70
C GLY A 725 37.13 -8.37 -14.33
N ALA A 726 36.62 -7.22 -14.79
CA ALA A 726 35.25 -6.82 -14.54
C ALA A 726 34.24 -7.79 -15.23
N PHE A 727 34.54 -8.25 -16.42
CA PHE A 727 33.72 -9.24 -17.10
C PHE A 727 33.68 -10.58 -16.35
N LEU A 728 34.83 -11.06 -15.87
CA LEU A 728 34.93 -12.28 -15.05
C LEU A 728 34.12 -12.17 -13.76
N VAL A 729 34.21 -11.03 -13.05
CA VAL A 729 33.43 -10.79 -11.82
C VAL A 729 31.92 -10.82 -12.12
N VAL A 730 31.48 -10.20 -13.22
CA VAL A 730 30.06 -10.23 -13.64
C VAL A 730 29.64 -11.67 -13.98
N LEU A 731 30.47 -12.41 -14.72
CA LEU A 731 30.18 -13.80 -15.06
C LEU A 731 30.02 -14.67 -13.81
N VAL A 732 30.97 -14.57 -12.87
CA VAL A 732 30.95 -15.31 -11.59
C VAL A 732 29.73 -14.92 -10.75
N ALA A 733 29.40 -13.62 -10.70
CA ALA A 733 28.25 -13.12 -9.97
C ALA A 733 26.92 -13.69 -10.51
N PHE A 734 26.74 -13.70 -11.84
CA PHE A 734 25.53 -14.23 -12.47
C PHE A 734 25.47 -15.76 -12.53
N ALA A 735 26.61 -16.43 -12.43
CA ALA A 735 26.65 -17.89 -12.37
C ALA A 735 25.86 -18.44 -11.18
N THR A 736 25.90 -17.76 -10.02
CA THR A 736 25.19 -18.18 -8.79
C THR A 736 23.66 -18.29 -9.00
N PRO A 737 22.91 -17.23 -9.38
CA PRO A 737 21.46 -17.35 -9.53
C PRO A 737 21.07 -18.25 -10.71
N VAL A 738 21.85 -18.31 -11.78
CA VAL A 738 21.57 -19.16 -12.93
C VAL A 738 21.76 -20.65 -12.58
N ALA A 739 22.87 -20.98 -11.92
CA ALA A 739 23.12 -22.36 -11.48
C ALA A 739 22.07 -22.80 -10.45
N ALA A 740 21.74 -21.95 -9.48
CA ALA A 740 20.69 -22.22 -8.49
C ALA A 740 19.35 -22.51 -9.15
N ALA A 741 18.90 -21.65 -10.08
CA ALA A 741 17.65 -21.85 -10.81
C ALA A 741 17.64 -23.14 -11.63
N THR A 742 18.72 -23.39 -12.37
CA THR A 742 18.85 -24.58 -13.23
C THR A 742 18.80 -25.87 -12.40
N LEU A 743 19.59 -25.91 -11.33
CA LEU A 743 19.61 -27.11 -10.46
C LEU A 743 18.28 -27.32 -9.76
N TRP A 744 17.61 -26.23 -9.33
CA TRP A 744 16.30 -26.34 -8.69
C TRP A 744 15.23 -26.86 -9.66
N ILE A 745 15.23 -26.42 -10.91
CA ILE A 745 14.33 -26.94 -11.96
C ILE A 745 14.65 -28.42 -12.27
N MET A 746 15.94 -28.80 -12.35
CA MET A 746 16.35 -30.17 -12.66
C MET A 746 16.04 -31.17 -11.54
N ASN A 747 16.24 -30.75 -10.29
CA ASN A 747 16.04 -31.61 -9.11
C ASN A 747 14.62 -31.50 -8.55
N GLU A 748 13.75 -30.72 -9.21
CA GLU A 748 12.40 -30.40 -8.76
C GLU A 748 12.41 -29.74 -7.35
N ALA A 749 11.27 -29.71 -6.64
CA ALA A 749 11.27 -29.27 -5.26
C ALA A 749 12.12 -30.18 -4.34
N GLY A 750 12.31 -31.40 -4.75
CA GLY A 750 13.32 -32.33 -4.21
C GLY A 750 13.21 -32.62 -2.73
N GLY A 751 11.97 -32.66 -2.20
CA GLY A 751 11.76 -32.77 -0.77
C GLY A 751 10.56 -33.62 -0.35
N PRO A 752 10.37 -33.79 0.98
CA PRO A 752 9.27 -34.54 1.55
C PRO A 752 7.93 -33.81 1.48
N LEU A 753 7.92 -32.53 1.07
CA LEU A 753 6.68 -31.77 0.89
C LEU A 753 5.89 -32.37 -0.28
N ARG A 754 4.60 -32.63 -0.06
CA ARG A 754 3.70 -33.20 -1.08
C ARG A 754 2.35 -32.47 -1.03
N ARG A 755 1.62 -32.53 -2.14
CA ARG A 755 0.23 -32.08 -2.19
C ARG A 755 -0.69 -33.30 -2.08
N ASP A 756 -1.45 -33.38 -1.01
CA ASP A 756 -2.39 -34.45 -0.73
C ASP A 756 -3.83 -33.96 -0.90
N VAL A 757 -4.67 -34.82 -1.46
CA VAL A 757 -6.09 -34.48 -1.74
C VAL A 757 -6.99 -34.77 -0.54
N ARG A 758 -6.47 -35.46 0.45
CA ARG A 758 -7.24 -36.02 1.57
C ARG A 758 -6.96 -35.30 2.87
N SER A 759 -7.98 -35.33 3.76
CA SER A 759 -7.82 -34.97 5.16
C SER A 759 -6.63 -35.70 5.77
N PRO A 760 -5.79 -35.03 6.59
CA PRO A 760 -4.69 -35.66 7.31
C PRO A 760 -5.18 -36.76 8.27
N LEU A 761 -6.45 -36.70 8.62
CA LEU A 761 -7.10 -37.75 9.44
C LEU A 761 -7.84 -38.74 8.57
N PRO A 762 -7.71 -40.07 8.85
CA PRO A 762 -8.58 -41.07 8.25
C PRO A 762 -10.04 -40.76 8.56
N ALA A 763 -10.94 -40.93 7.59
CA ALA A 763 -12.37 -40.58 7.71
C ALA A 763 -13.05 -41.25 8.93
N ILE A 764 -12.58 -42.45 9.32
CA ILE A 764 -13.07 -43.17 10.50
C ILE A 764 -12.68 -42.44 11.80
N ALA A 765 -11.45 -41.94 11.88
CA ALA A 765 -11.00 -41.16 13.03
C ALA A 765 -11.74 -39.84 13.11
N GLU A 766 -11.90 -39.17 11.96
CA GLU A 766 -12.63 -37.91 11.84
C GLU A 766 -14.11 -38.06 12.26
N ALA A 767 -14.78 -39.12 11.84
CA ALA A 767 -16.20 -39.38 12.17
C ALA A 767 -16.42 -39.79 13.66
N ASN A 768 -15.46 -40.48 14.28
CA ASN A 768 -15.61 -41.08 15.61
C ASN A 768 -14.88 -40.32 16.72
N SER A 769 -14.13 -39.27 16.43
CA SER A 769 -13.48 -38.45 17.47
C SER A 769 -14.52 -37.62 18.23
N LYS A 770 -14.44 -37.66 19.54
CA LYS A 770 -15.26 -36.82 20.45
C LYS A 770 -14.51 -35.52 20.81
N PRO A 771 -15.21 -34.48 21.28
CA PRO A 771 -14.54 -33.29 21.78
C PRO A 771 -13.51 -33.63 22.88
N GLY A 772 -12.29 -33.12 22.74
CA GLY A 772 -11.19 -33.40 23.65
C GLY A 772 -10.43 -34.74 23.39
N GLU A 773 -10.87 -35.54 22.43
CA GLU A 773 -10.13 -36.72 21.94
C GLU A 773 -9.23 -36.34 20.76
N GLY A 774 -8.00 -36.85 20.73
CA GLY A 774 -6.99 -36.61 19.71
C GLY A 774 -6.60 -37.89 18.95
N THR A 775 -6.12 -37.65 17.71
CA THR A 775 -5.48 -38.69 16.90
C THR A 775 -3.97 -38.48 16.88
N LEU A 776 -3.20 -39.40 17.39
CA LEU A 776 -1.74 -39.39 17.35
C LEU A 776 -1.27 -39.79 15.94
N LEU A 777 -0.68 -38.84 15.23
CA LEU A 777 -0.09 -39.08 13.91
C LEU A 777 1.39 -39.38 14.09
N ILE A 778 1.84 -40.57 13.73
CA ILE A 778 3.25 -41.01 13.81
C ILE A 778 3.83 -41.02 12.39
N ARG A 779 4.98 -40.39 12.18
CA ARG A 779 5.72 -40.38 10.93
C ARG A 779 7.16 -40.81 11.15
N THR A 780 7.66 -41.63 10.24
CA THR A 780 9.08 -41.97 10.18
C THR A 780 9.81 -40.94 9.31
N ALA A 781 10.88 -40.40 9.82
CA ALA A 781 11.81 -39.54 9.10
C ALA A 781 13.19 -40.20 9.10
N GLU A 782 14.07 -39.78 8.21
CA GLU A 782 15.47 -40.31 8.16
C GLU A 782 16.22 -40.12 9.47
N THR A 783 15.84 -39.14 10.28
CA THR A 783 16.47 -38.79 11.57
C THR A 783 15.77 -39.39 12.79
N GLY A 784 14.72 -40.21 12.60
CA GLY A 784 13.96 -40.80 13.68
C GLY A 784 12.44 -40.75 13.53
N LEU A 785 11.74 -40.86 14.65
CA LEU A 785 10.30 -40.88 14.69
C LEU A 785 9.79 -39.48 15.05
N THR A 786 8.85 -38.94 14.26
CA THR A 786 8.17 -37.70 14.54
C THR A 786 6.69 -37.94 14.82
N TYR A 787 6.07 -37.17 15.71
CA TYR A 787 4.66 -37.34 16.01
C TYR A 787 3.94 -35.99 16.16
N THR A 788 2.64 -36.01 15.95
CA THR A 788 1.75 -34.87 16.14
C THR A 788 0.41 -35.39 16.64
N VAL A 789 -0.22 -34.70 17.58
CA VAL A 789 -1.60 -35.03 18.00
C VAL A 789 -2.54 -34.04 17.36
N LEU A 790 -3.50 -34.50 16.60
CA LEU A 790 -4.54 -33.72 15.93
C LEU A 790 -5.86 -33.92 16.66
N HIS A 791 -6.54 -32.82 17.02
CA HIS A 791 -7.82 -32.85 17.75
C HIS A 791 -8.97 -32.51 16.81
N GLY A 792 -10.14 -33.08 17.12
CA GLY A 792 -11.39 -32.76 16.43
C GLY A 792 -11.49 -33.30 14.99
N ARG A 793 -12.56 -32.85 14.30
CA ARG A 793 -12.88 -33.30 12.92
C ARG A 793 -12.07 -32.58 11.84
N THR A 794 -11.70 -31.34 12.10
CA THR A 794 -10.93 -30.52 11.18
C THR A 794 -9.67 -30.00 11.89
N PRO A 795 -8.53 -30.66 11.78
CA PRO A 795 -7.31 -30.25 12.46
C PRO A 795 -6.87 -28.86 11.97
N VAL A 796 -6.58 -27.98 12.92
CA VAL A 796 -6.17 -26.60 12.68
C VAL A 796 -4.68 -26.46 12.96
N ILE A 797 -3.97 -25.72 12.10
CA ILE A 797 -2.54 -25.44 12.31
C ILE A 797 -2.35 -24.68 13.62
N GLY A 798 -1.41 -25.14 14.45
CA GLY A 798 -1.13 -24.53 15.75
C GLY A 798 -1.71 -25.31 16.97
N GLU A 799 -2.63 -26.24 16.75
CA GLU A 799 -3.16 -27.06 17.84
C GLU A 799 -2.08 -27.84 18.56
N SER A 800 -1.16 -28.44 17.81
CA SER A 800 -0.07 -29.26 18.35
C SER A 800 0.95 -28.47 19.17
N GLU A 801 1.03 -27.14 18.96
CA GLU A 801 1.95 -26.28 19.69
C GLU A 801 1.39 -25.86 21.07
N ARG A 802 0.10 -25.98 21.27
CA ARG A 802 -0.58 -25.65 22.49
C ARG A 802 -0.31 -26.66 23.61
N ALA A 803 -0.26 -27.94 23.28
CA ALA A 803 0.00 -28.98 24.24
C ALA A 803 1.51 -29.13 24.47
N ALA A 804 1.98 -28.74 25.65
CA ALA A 804 3.31 -29.15 26.10
C ALA A 804 3.27 -30.62 26.44
N TYR A 805 3.50 -31.48 25.46
CA TYR A 805 3.67 -32.89 25.76
C TYR A 805 5.02 -33.07 26.46
N GLY A 806 4.98 -33.42 27.75
CA GLY A 806 6.18 -33.64 28.52
C GLY A 806 7.01 -34.85 28.02
N SER A 807 8.19 -35.03 28.56
CA SER A 807 9.08 -36.15 28.24
C SER A 807 8.40 -37.50 28.37
N GLU A 808 7.52 -37.63 29.35
CA GLU A 808 6.72 -38.84 29.60
C GLU A 808 5.80 -39.22 28.40
N PHE A 809 5.19 -38.21 27.76
CA PHE A 809 4.39 -38.45 26.54
C PHE A 809 5.27 -38.88 25.38
N THR A 810 6.40 -38.19 25.19
CA THR A 810 7.35 -38.51 24.13
C THR A 810 7.91 -39.95 24.31
N ASP A 811 8.26 -40.28 25.53
CA ASP A 811 8.73 -41.64 25.89
C ASP A 811 7.66 -42.72 25.66
N ALA A 812 6.40 -42.41 25.95
CA ALA A 812 5.27 -43.33 25.70
C ALA A 812 5.03 -43.48 24.18
N VAL A 813 5.14 -42.43 23.37
CA VAL A 813 5.05 -42.54 21.91
C VAL A 813 6.19 -43.40 21.36
N ALA A 814 7.43 -43.14 21.80
CA ALA A 814 8.59 -43.93 21.39
C ALA A 814 8.45 -45.39 21.84
N GLY A 815 7.98 -45.63 23.06
CA GLY A 815 7.71 -47.00 23.59
C GLY A 815 6.66 -47.75 22.80
N LEU A 816 5.55 -47.04 22.47
CA LEU A 816 4.48 -47.60 21.64
C LEU A 816 4.98 -47.98 20.23
N ALA A 817 5.71 -47.07 19.58
CA ALA A 817 6.22 -47.28 18.24
C ALA A 817 7.34 -48.32 18.14
N SER A 818 8.10 -48.56 19.23
CA SER A 818 9.15 -49.58 19.29
C SER A 818 8.64 -50.92 19.78
N GLY A 819 7.39 -51.02 20.21
CA GLY A 819 6.81 -52.28 20.75
C GLY A 819 7.38 -52.66 22.10
N ARG A 820 7.84 -51.68 22.91
CA ARG A 820 8.35 -51.94 24.27
C ARG A 820 7.31 -52.62 25.18
N GLY A 821 6.02 -52.43 24.86
CA GLY A 821 4.91 -52.94 25.68
C GLY A 821 4.71 -52.17 26.99
N GLY A 822 3.80 -52.62 27.83
CA GLY A 822 3.54 -52.06 29.13
C GLY A 822 2.37 -51.06 29.17
N SER A 823 2.52 -49.93 29.87
CA SER A 823 1.46 -48.97 30.09
C SER A 823 1.45 -47.81 29.11
N ASP A 824 2.26 -47.86 28.07
CA ASP A 824 2.48 -46.69 27.18
C ASP A 824 1.18 -46.28 26.44
N ALA A 825 0.44 -47.24 25.92
CA ALA A 825 -0.88 -46.97 25.30
C ALA A 825 -1.88 -46.40 26.31
N ALA A 826 -1.90 -46.90 27.55
CA ALA A 826 -2.78 -46.38 28.62
C ALA A 826 -2.40 -44.99 29.04
N LYS A 827 -1.10 -44.63 29.09
CA LYS A 827 -0.63 -43.27 29.38
C LYS A 827 -1.08 -42.29 28.27
N LEU A 828 -0.98 -42.67 27.00
CA LEU A 828 -1.45 -41.89 25.87
C LEU A 828 -2.97 -41.71 25.90
N ALA A 829 -3.73 -42.75 26.20
CA ALA A 829 -5.19 -42.69 26.38
C ALA A 829 -5.61 -41.77 27.53
N ALA A 830 -4.87 -41.77 28.65
CA ALA A 830 -5.08 -40.87 29.77
C ALA A 830 -4.84 -39.39 29.43
N GLN A 831 -4.07 -39.12 28.37
CA GLN A 831 -3.79 -37.78 27.83
C GLN A 831 -4.64 -37.44 26.59
N GLY A 832 -5.73 -38.16 26.36
CA GLY A 832 -6.73 -37.83 25.34
C GLY A 832 -6.49 -38.46 23.97
N VAL A 833 -5.49 -39.30 23.78
CA VAL A 833 -5.27 -39.99 22.51
C VAL A 833 -6.29 -41.14 22.35
N ALA A 834 -7.16 -41.02 21.34
CA ALA A 834 -8.17 -42.04 21.02
C ALA A 834 -7.75 -42.92 19.84
N PHE A 835 -7.02 -42.36 18.91
CA PHE A 835 -6.56 -43.05 17.69
C PHE A 835 -5.05 -42.84 17.48
N VAL A 836 -4.43 -43.82 16.84
CA VAL A 836 -3.05 -43.78 16.31
C VAL A 836 -3.11 -43.94 14.82
N SER A 837 -2.60 -42.96 14.08
CA SER A 837 -2.54 -43.00 12.61
C SER A 837 -1.09 -42.94 12.14
N VAL A 838 -0.76 -43.82 11.21
CA VAL A 838 0.55 -43.84 10.55
C VAL A 838 0.33 -43.65 9.04
N PRO A 839 0.64 -42.45 8.46
CA PRO A 839 0.43 -42.20 7.05
C PRO A 839 1.49 -42.90 6.18
N GLY A 840 1.09 -43.23 4.96
CA GLY A 840 1.94 -43.88 3.98
C GLY A 840 1.99 -45.40 4.15
N PRO A 841 2.84 -46.11 3.40
CA PRO A 841 3.10 -47.51 3.64
C PRO A 841 3.75 -47.65 5.02
N VAL A 842 3.00 -48.32 5.92
CA VAL A 842 3.41 -48.43 7.34
C VAL A 842 4.64 -49.33 7.43
N ASP A 843 5.70 -48.83 8.06
CA ASP A 843 6.89 -49.59 8.35
C ASP A 843 6.52 -50.92 9.04
N PRO A 844 7.00 -52.08 8.53
CA PRO A 844 6.67 -53.39 9.12
C PRO A 844 7.02 -53.49 10.61
N THR A 845 8.01 -52.75 11.08
CA THR A 845 8.43 -52.75 12.50
C THR A 845 7.39 -52.01 13.36
N ILE A 846 7.01 -50.82 12.95
CA ILE A 846 5.96 -50.01 13.64
C ILE A 846 4.64 -50.76 13.59
N ARG A 847 4.28 -51.36 12.46
CA ARG A 847 3.05 -52.14 12.34
C ARG A 847 3.03 -53.31 13.34
N ARG A 848 4.12 -54.08 13.44
CA ARG A 848 4.23 -55.18 14.41
C ARG A 848 4.15 -54.67 15.84
N ALA A 849 4.80 -53.58 16.15
CA ALA A 849 4.76 -52.95 17.45
C ALA A 849 3.32 -52.58 17.84
N LEU A 850 2.60 -51.88 16.95
CA LEU A 850 1.23 -51.48 17.21
C LEU A 850 0.24 -52.64 17.23
N ASP A 851 0.43 -53.67 16.37
CA ASP A 851 -0.45 -54.86 16.35
C ASP A 851 -0.23 -55.79 17.54
N SER A 852 0.93 -55.71 18.20
CA SER A 852 1.25 -56.57 19.35
C SER A 852 0.78 -55.99 20.69
N ASP A 853 0.38 -54.73 20.75
CA ASP A 853 -0.09 -54.11 21.99
C ASP A 853 -1.59 -54.41 22.23
N PRO A 854 -1.99 -55.08 23.35
CA PRO A 854 -3.37 -55.44 23.60
C PRO A 854 -4.27 -54.22 23.93
N ALA A 855 -3.67 -53.08 24.25
CA ALA A 855 -4.40 -51.88 24.56
C ALA A 855 -4.86 -51.08 23.33
N ILE A 856 -4.46 -51.49 22.12
CA ILE A 856 -4.86 -50.91 20.84
C ILE A 856 -5.39 -51.95 19.88
N ALA A 857 -6.39 -51.56 19.10
CA ALA A 857 -6.98 -52.45 18.08
C ALA A 857 -6.83 -51.82 16.69
N ARG A 858 -6.39 -52.60 15.72
CA ARG A 858 -6.29 -52.13 14.34
C ARG A 858 -7.68 -51.96 13.76
N VAL A 859 -7.94 -50.74 13.23
CA VAL A 859 -9.20 -50.37 12.58
C VAL A 859 -9.09 -50.58 11.07
N THR A 860 -8.01 -50.08 10.47
CA THR A 860 -7.76 -50.26 9.05
C THR A 860 -6.27 -50.26 8.75
N LEU A 861 -5.89 -50.98 7.69
CA LEU A 861 -4.52 -50.94 7.14
C LEU A 861 -4.65 -50.94 5.62
N THR A 862 -4.11 -49.94 4.99
CA THR A 862 -4.05 -49.80 3.54
C THR A 862 -2.63 -49.48 3.14
N ASP A 863 -2.32 -49.52 1.85
CA ASP A 863 -1.02 -49.08 1.32
C ASP A 863 -0.71 -47.60 1.58
N ARG A 864 -1.71 -46.86 2.03
CA ARG A 864 -1.65 -45.41 2.21
C ARG A 864 -1.66 -44.94 3.66
N ALA A 865 -2.20 -45.73 4.57
CA ALA A 865 -2.23 -45.38 5.99
C ALA A 865 -2.67 -46.58 6.83
N GLY A 866 -2.14 -46.69 8.04
CA GLY A 866 -2.66 -47.55 9.10
C GLY A 866 -3.38 -46.71 10.15
N LEU A 867 -4.49 -47.23 10.68
CA LEU A 867 -5.25 -46.64 11.79
C LEU A 867 -5.49 -47.70 12.87
N TRP A 868 -5.16 -47.33 14.10
CA TRP A 868 -5.43 -48.11 15.30
C TRP A 868 -6.27 -47.26 16.28
N ARG A 869 -7.08 -47.90 17.08
CA ARG A 869 -7.93 -47.30 18.11
C ARG A 869 -7.49 -47.79 19.48
N MET A 870 -7.46 -46.92 20.48
CA MET A 870 -7.29 -47.29 21.88
C MET A 870 -8.49 -48.10 22.36
N THR A 871 -8.24 -49.25 22.99
CA THR A 871 -9.30 -50.11 23.55
C THR A 871 -9.69 -49.73 24.98
N GLY A 872 -8.80 -49.03 25.68
CA GLY A 872 -8.99 -48.56 27.03
C GLY A 872 -9.86 -47.30 27.08
N ARG A 873 -10.18 -46.87 28.33
CA ARG A 873 -10.90 -45.61 28.56
C ARG A 873 -10.01 -44.42 28.20
N VAL A 874 -10.45 -43.63 27.23
CA VAL A 874 -9.77 -42.38 26.86
C VAL A 874 -10.29 -41.27 27.78
N THR A 875 -9.38 -40.54 28.39
CA THR A 875 -9.72 -39.37 29.20
C THR A 875 -9.58 -38.14 28.30
N PRO A 876 -10.69 -37.48 27.95
CA PRO A 876 -10.59 -36.30 27.04
C PRO A 876 -9.67 -35.25 27.65
N ALA A 877 -8.81 -34.67 26.84
CA ALA A 877 -7.97 -33.56 27.26
C ALA A 877 -8.87 -32.38 27.68
N PRO A 878 -8.60 -31.72 28.81
CA PRO A 878 -9.41 -30.59 29.24
C PRO A 878 -9.35 -29.48 28.16
N VAL A 879 -10.52 -29.15 27.66
CA VAL A 879 -10.64 -27.93 26.78
C VAL A 879 -10.50 -26.73 27.72
N PRO A 880 -9.51 -25.89 27.55
CA PRO A 880 -9.35 -24.70 28.39
C PRO A 880 -10.61 -23.83 28.28
N ALA A 881 -11.22 -23.55 29.44
CA ALA A 881 -12.36 -22.64 29.51
C ALA A 881 -11.92 -21.22 29.09
N ASP A 882 -12.74 -20.56 28.27
CA ASP A 882 -12.58 -19.16 27.93
C ASP A 882 -12.52 -18.27 29.17
N GLY A 883 -11.35 -17.86 29.58
CA GLY A 883 -11.18 -16.87 30.61
C GLY A 883 -11.61 -15.50 30.09
N ALA A 884 -12.34 -14.72 30.90
CA ALA A 884 -12.67 -13.32 30.58
C ALA A 884 -11.41 -12.52 30.19
N TRP A 885 -10.27 -12.86 30.79
CA TRP A 885 -8.96 -12.27 30.50
C TRP A 885 -8.52 -12.45 29.05
N HIS A 886 -8.74 -13.60 28.43
CA HIS A 886 -8.38 -13.85 27.01
C HIS A 886 -9.13 -12.90 26.08
N ARG A 887 -10.44 -12.69 26.28
CA ARG A 887 -11.23 -11.75 25.48
C ARG A 887 -10.77 -10.31 25.65
N TYR A 888 -10.48 -9.86 26.86
CA TYR A 888 -9.93 -8.52 27.10
C TYR A 888 -8.58 -8.33 26.43
N TRP A 889 -7.73 -9.36 26.47
CA TRP A 889 -6.45 -9.34 25.76
C TRP A 889 -6.64 -9.20 24.26
N LEU A 890 -7.53 -9.94 23.63
CA LEU A 890 -7.79 -9.85 22.19
C LEU A 890 -8.25 -8.44 21.77
N TYR A 891 -9.15 -7.82 22.53
CA TYR A 891 -9.57 -6.44 22.28
C TYR A 891 -8.40 -5.45 22.44
N GLY A 892 -7.61 -5.60 23.49
CA GLY A 892 -6.42 -4.79 23.74
C GLY A 892 -5.37 -4.95 22.63
N GLN A 893 -5.11 -6.17 22.21
CA GLN A 893 -4.18 -6.48 21.11
C GLN A 893 -4.68 -5.88 19.79
N GLY A 894 -5.95 -6.02 19.46
CA GLY A 894 -6.54 -5.41 18.26
C GLY A 894 -6.41 -3.89 18.25
N ALA A 895 -6.73 -3.25 19.39
CA ALA A 895 -6.56 -1.81 19.55
C ALA A 895 -5.09 -1.39 19.39
N LEU A 896 -4.16 -2.14 20.00
CA LEU A 896 -2.73 -1.87 19.92
C LEU A 896 -2.19 -2.02 18.49
N VAL A 897 -2.63 -3.04 17.73
CA VAL A 897 -2.29 -3.20 16.31
C VAL A 897 -2.74 -1.98 15.52
N VAL A 898 -3.97 -1.48 15.73
CA VAL A 898 -4.49 -0.29 15.06
C VAL A 898 -3.65 0.95 15.40
N VAL A 899 -3.30 1.15 16.68
CA VAL A 899 -2.44 2.26 17.11
C VAL A 899 -1.07 2.17 16.45
N VAL A 900 -0.43 1.00 16.44
CA VAL A 900 0.88 0.80 15.82
C VAL A 900 0.81 1.04 14.30
N LEU A 901 -0.24 0.60 13.62
CA LEU A 901 -0.47 0.89 12.19
C LEU A 901 -0.58 2.39 11.92
N ILE A 902 -1.29 3.14 12.77
CA ILE A 902 -1.41 4.60 12.65
C ILE A 902 -0.04 5.26 12.85
N LEU A 903 0.73 4.84 13.87
CA LEU A 903 2.05 5.39 14.17
C LEU A 903 3.10 5.03 13.10
N ALA A 904 2.98 3.87 12.48
CA ALA A 904 3.82 3.42 11.37
C ALA A 904 3.45 4.06 10.03
N ALA A 905 2.23 4.60 9.90
CA ALA A 905 1.73 5.16 8.66
C ALA A 905 2.65 6.27 8.12
N PRO A 906 3.00 6.25 6.82
CA PRO A 906 3.82 7.30 6.22
C PRO A 906 3.06 8.64 6.28
N GLY A 907 3.66 9.64 6.94
CA GLY A 907 3.10 10.97 6.98
C GLY A 907 3.26 11.70 5.66
N ALA A 908 2.47 12.73 5.45
CA ALA A 908 2.69 13.68 4.36
C ALA A 908 4.15 14.16 4.42
N ARG A 909 4.86 14.11 3.29
CA ARG A 909 6.16 14.76 3.18
C ARG A 909 5.93 16.24 3.49
N PRO A 910 6.72 16.88 4.37
CA PRO A 910 6.75 18.33 4.40
C PRO A 910 7.03 18.77 2.97
N ALA A 911 6.23 19.69 2.43
CA ALA A 911 6.65 20.40 1.24
C ALA A 911 8.03 20.98 1.61
N GLU A 912 9.07 20.61 0.87
CA GLU A 912 10.34 21.33 0.92
C GLU A 912 9.98 22.78 0.70
N ALA A 913 10.21 23.59 1.72
CA ALA A 913 10.18 25.04 1.55
C ALA A 913 11.25 25.32 0.51
N GLU A 914 10.83 25.64 -0.71
CA GLU A 914 11.71 26.23 -1.70
C GLU A 914 12.28 27.47 -1.00
N THR A 915 13.56 27.39 -0.65
CA THR A 915 14.35 28.59 -0.32
C THR A 915 14.14 29.55 -1.50
N PRO A 916 13.78 30.81 -1.25
CA PRO A 916 13.72 31.79 -2.32
C PRO A 916 15.08 31.82 -3.01
N GLU A 917 15.12 31.45 -4.29
CA GLU A 917 16.29 31.68 -5.12
C GLU A 917 16.56 33.19 -5.12
N GLU A 918 17.65 33.59 -4.47
CA GLU A 918 18.23 34.92 -4.64
C GLU A 918 18.52 35.11 -6.14
N ILE A 919 17.74 35.98 -6.75
CA ILE A 919 18.00 36.43 -8.11
C ILE A 919 19.34 37.18 -8.08
N PRO A 920 20.37 36.72 -8.81
CA PRO A 920 21.60 37.51 -8.90
C PRO A 920 21.27 38.87 -9.57
N ALA A 921 21.43 39.93 -8.79
CA ALA A 921 21.40 41.31 -9.30
C ALA A 921 22.53 41.50 -10.30
N GLY A 922 22.19 41.92 -11.52
CA GLY A 922 23.12 42.58 -12.40
C GLY A 922 23.69 41.77 -13.57
N ARG A 923 23.07 41.87 -14.71
CA ARG A 923 23.78 42.06 -15.98
C ARG A 923 23.15 43.21 -16.70
N GLU A 924 23.97 44.25 -16.79
CA GLU A 924 23.74 45.47 -17.57
C GLU A 924 23.38 45.18 -19.02
N ARG A 925 22.50 46.00 -19.52
CA ARG A 925 22.15 46.09 -20.93
C ARG A 925 23.42 46.49 -21.71
N VAL A 926 23.81 45.70 -22.68
CA VAL A 926 24.55 46.19 -23.83
C VAL A 926 23.56 46.32 -24.96
N ALA A 927 23.37 47.57 -25.43
CA ALA A 927 22.64 47.91 -26.61
C ALA A 927 23.46 47.53 -27.84
N VAL A 928 22.87 46.83 -28.81
CA VAL A 928 22.84 47.19 -30.24
C VAL A 928 21.59 46.56 -30.83
#